data_f86924f9ab518dfaef4a13a50e74997b
#
_entry.id   f86924f9ab518dfaef4a13a50e74997b
#
_cell.length_a   1.000
_cell.length_b   1.000
_cell.length_c   1.000
_cell.angle_alpha   90.00
_cell.angle_beta   90.00
_cell.angle_gamma   90.00
#
_symmetry.space_group_name_H-M   'P 1'
#
loop_
_entity.id
_entity.type
_entity.pdbx_description
1 polymer ?
#
loop_
_entity_poly.entity_id
_entity_poly.type
_entity_poly.pdbx_seq_one_letter_code
_entity_poly.pdbx_strand_id
1 'polypeptide(L)'
;MIRGWALQRVWVGLAAVLPLLAHAEAAEEPHRLPLTLAPDDVLATGNEWIALPEIRASDGALVSFNTLFMRERGLLQPNGAAGRPVLEPYLQVGSGKKQPLDGLSWSLLEYWIPQAREERDGLTVTLTYCAPPGHRAAFLRLTLVNHRAEAVSATLGLKSSFGSLSRVTYVPVVLRGERLVAPTPWVDPGEAYSYITYDTRFSWAVVHPGSKATLSMPPVVAAPEADAARTVTLQPGESAESLFVLSVGLEEFSAAHNARALKEELERNGSNAVIAATAAWCRARTRTTGRADLDALMNRNLLFTTLYAWGRTLDTEELVGVTSRSPRYYVSAAYWDRDAMLWSFPGVLDSDPEFARQVLEYALGIQLRNTGTHSRFIDGVVLEDGFQLDEAVAPIVALAAYVRATNDGRFLERYRDAVATLRDRLVSRFDPATGMYSSLQDSQDEFQKLPFLTYDNALAWRALRDLGELYDRLHEGGAASDARRRATALHEAVLRKAVVADAPGAAGPILGSATDGRQHVTTDIPPGSLLKLPILGFLAEDDPLFTRTFEWLHSANYKYSYSDRRYGLPGSYRLPFTSSWTVADELMLKRSHDKAAQILLASPWDAGIITEGIEPDTAVPDKPGRAFATAAGYVAHAICATACQPRR
;
A
#
# COMPACT_ATOMS: atom_id res chain seq x y z
N MET A 1 -54.61 -14.58 -46.12
CA MET A 1 -53.33 -14.88 -46.79
C MET A 1 -52.23 -14.83 -45.79
N ILE A 2 -51.87 -16.03 -45.34
CA ILE A 2 -50.92 -16.25 -44.25
C ILE A 2 -49.52 -16.48 -44.88
N ARG A 3 -48.51 -15.67 -44.57
CA ARG A 3 -47.14 -15.96 -44.98
C ARG A 3 -46.35 -16.46 -43.77
N GLY A 4 -45.77 -17.65 -43.94
CA GLY A 4 -45.06 -18.41 -42.97
C GLY A 4 -43.67 -17.82 -42.63
N TRP A 5 -43.27 -18.01 -41.39
CA TRP A 5 -41.93 -17.75 -40.88
C TRP A 5 -41.13 -19.06 -40.89
N ALA A 6 -39.99 -19.01 -41.56
CA ALA A 6 -39.03 -20.11 -41.61
C ALA A 6 -38.18 -20.14 -40.35
N LEU A 7 -38.18 -21.27 -39.66
CA LEU A 7 -37.28 -21.59 -38.54
C LEU A 7 -35.87 -21.91 -39.06
N GLN A 8 -34.90 -21.07 -38.77
CA GLN A 8 -33.48 -21.41 -38.89
C GLN A 8 -33.05 -22.26 -37.69
N ARG A 9 -32.64 -23.48 -37.97
CA ARG A 9 -32.03 -24.39 -37.00
C ARG A 9 -30.57 -23.93 -36.72
N VAL A 10 -30.29 -23.49 -35.48
CA VAL A 10 -28.94 -23.28 -34.99
C VAL A 10 -28.40 -24.65 -34.55
N TRP A 11 -27.34 -25.09 -35.19
CA TRP A 11 -26.55 -26.24 -34.73
C TRP A 11 -25.68 -25.83 -33.56
N VAL A 12 -25.95 -26.36 -32.36
CA VAL A 12 -25.06 -26.28 -31.20
C VAL A 12 -24.07 -27.44 -31.31
N GLY A 13 -22.85 -27.12 -31.68
CA GLY A 13 -21.75 -28.08 -31.65
C GLY A 13 -21.38 -28.41 -30.19
N LEU A 14 -21.61 -29.68 -29.81
CA LEU A 14 -21.03 -30.23 -28.59
C LEU A 14 -19.50 -30.30 -28.76
N ALA A 15 -18.78 -29.36 -28.16
CA ALA A 15 -17.34 -29.51 -27.92
C ALA A 15 -17.15 -30.49 -26.75
N ALA A 16 -16.61 -31.66 -27.03
CA ALA A 16 -16.19 -32.62 -26.02
C ALA A 16 -15.07 -32.00 -25.16
N VAL A 17 -15.39 -31.65 -23.93
CA VAL A 17 -14.42 -31.26 -22.92
C VAL A 17 -13.75 -32.55 -22.44
N LEU A 18 -12.56 -32.84 -22.97
CA LEU A 18 -11.63 -33.80 -22.38
C LEU A 18 -11.22 -33.26 -20.99
N PRO A 19 -11.33 -34.04 -19.91
CA PRO A 19 -10.76 -33.63 -18.64
C PRO A 19 -9.23 -33.68 -18.79
N LEU A 20 -8.60 -32.51 -18.82
CA LEU A 20 -7.19 -32.39 -18.51
C LEU A 20 -7.03 -32.88 -17.07
N LEU A 21 -6.51 -34.10 -16.92
CA LEU A 21 -5.90 -34.55 -15.67
C LEU A 21 -4.72 -33.62 -15.39
N ALA A 22 -4.98 -32.49 -14.73
CA ALA A 22 -3.95 -31.72 -14.08
C ALA A 22 -3.32 -32.64 -13.03
N HIS A 23 -2.07 -33.03 -13.26
CA HIS A 23 -1.24 -33.55 -12.20
C HIS A 23 -1.27 -32.49 -11.11
N ALA A 24 -1.80 -32.83 -9.94
CA ALA A 24 -1.63 -32.03 -8.74
C ALA A 24 -0.12 -32.06 -8.43
N GLU A 25 0.62 -31.07 -8.93
CA GLU A 25 1.92 -30.76 -8.36
C GLU A 25 1.67 -30.58 -6.86
N ALA A 26 2.44 -31.28 -6.04
CA ALA A 26 2.39 -31.14 -4.59
C ALA A 26 2.52 -29.64 -4.32
N ALA A 27 1.49 -29.02 -3.73
CA ALA A 27 1.48 -27.59 -3.48
C ALA A 27 2.73 -27.26 -2.67
N GLU A 28 3.60 -26.45 -3.24
CA GLU A 28 4.85 -26.02 -2.62
C GLU A 28 4.50 -25.36 -1.27
N GLU A 29 5.17 -25.77 -0.19
CA GLU A 29 4.91 -25.16 1.12
C GLU A 29 5.15 -23.65 1.06
N PRO A 30 4.25 -22.83 1.63
CA PRO A 30 4.43 -21.39 1.62
C PRO A 30 5.74 -20.97 2.28
N HIS A 31 6.48 -20.07 1.64
CA HIS A 31 7.66 -19.46 2.24
C HIS A 31 7.30 -18.84 3.60
N ARG A 32 8.10 -19.10 4.62
CA ARG A 32 7.89 -18.60 5.97
C ARG A 32 9.00 -17.63 6.37
N LEU A 33 8.64 -16.37 6.59
CA LEU A 33 9.54 -15.33 7.09
C LEU A 33 9.35 -15.14 8.60
N PRO A 34 10.29 -15.57 9.46
CA PRO A 34 10.23 -15.27 10.90
C PRO A 34 10.37 -13.78 11.14
N LEU A 35 9.66 -13.27 12.16
CA LEU A 35 9.72 -11.87 12.57
C LEU A 35 10.23 -11.76 14.01
N THR A 36 11.09 -10.77 14.24
CA THR A 36 11.46 -10.33 15.58
C THR A 36 10.70 -9.05 15.89
N LEU A 37 9.75 -9.13 16.83
CA LEU A 37 8.83 -8.04 17.15
C LEU A 37 8.95 -7.66 18.63
N ALA A 38 8.81 -6.37 18.91
CA ALA A 38 8.57 -5.87 20.27
C ALA A 38 7.07 -6.06 20.65
N PRO A 39 6.74 -6.11 21.94
CA PRO A 39 5.34 -6.27 22.39
C PRO A 39 4.39 -5.19 21.86
N ASP A 40 4.88 -3.97 21.64
CA ASP A 40 4.10 -2.84 21.13
C ASP A 40 4.05 -2.77 19.59
N ASP A 41 4.75 -3.67 18.91
CA ASP A 41 4.67 -3.75 17.45
C ASP A 41 3.31 -4.27 17.02
N VAL A 42 2.92 -3.88 15.82
CA VAL A 42 1.71 -4.36 15.17
C VAL A 42 2.01 -4.86 13.76
N LEU A 43 1.22 -5.82 13.33
CA LEU A 43 1.30 -6.38 11.99
C LEU A 43 0.12 -5.90 11.17
N ALA A 44 0.34 -5.78 9.87
CA ALA A 44 -0.70 -5.46 8.91
C ALA A 44 -0.87 -6.60 7.91
N THR A 45 -2.12 -6.86 7.53
CA THR A 45 -2.53 -7.72 6.42
C THR A 45 -3.85 -7.23 5.83
N GLY A 46 -4.36 -7.87 4.80
CA GLY A 46 -5.62 -7.49 4.16
C GLY A 46 -5.65 -7.93 2.71
N ASN A 47 -6.72 -7.53 2.03
CA ASN A 47 -6.90 -7.67 0.59
C ASN A 47 -7.42 -6.34 -0.01
N GLU A 48 -7.81 -6.34 -1.26
CA GLU A 48 -8.30 -5.13 -1.93
C GLU A 48 -9.59 -4.54 -1.32
N TRP A 49 -10.35 -5.31 -0.52
CA TRP A 49 -11.61 -4.89 0.08
C TRP A 49 -11.50 -4.51 1.55
N ILE A 50 -10.81 -5.32 2.33
CA ILE A 50 -10.68 -5.15 3.77
C ILE A 50 -9.21 -5.07 4.18
N ALA A 51 -8.87 -4.07 4.98
CA ALA A 51 -7.55 -3.96 5.60
C ALA A 51 -7.65 -4.28 7.09
N LEU A 52 -6.68 -5.03 7.59
CA LEU A 52 -6.45 -5.35 8.99
C LEU A 52 -5.11 -4.69 9.39
N PRO A 53 -5.12 -3.36 9.67
CA PRO A 53 -3.90 -2.56 9.76
C PRO A 53 -3.11 -2.77 11.04
N GLU A 54 -3.76 -3.27 12.10
CA GLU A 54 -3.19 -3.30 13.44
C GLU A 54 -3.53 -4.60 14.17
N ILE A 55 -2.74 -5.65 13.90
CA ILE A 55 -2.74 -6.90 14.66
C ILE A 55 -1.63 -6.78 15.71
N ARG A 56 -1.98 -6.74 16.99
CA ARG A 56 -1.05 -6.50 18.09
C ARG A 56 -0.12 -7.70 18.28
N ALA A 57 1.19 -7.45 18.40
CA ALA A 57 2.19 -8.51 18.47
C ALA A 57 2.12 -9.30 19.80
N SER A 58 1.76 -8.65 20.90
CA SER A 58 1.76 -9.27 22.24
C SER A 58 0.72 -10.37 22.42
N ASP A 59 -0.47 -10.23 21.83
CA ASP A 59 -1.61 -11.12 22.08
C ASP A 59 -2.45 -11.48 20.84
N GLY A 60 -2.05 -10.98 19.67
CA GLY A 60 -2.75 -11.24 18.42
C GLY A 60 -4.11 -10.55 18.27
N ALA A 61 -4.44 -9.61 19.14
CA ALA A 61 -5.69 -8.86 19.04
C ALA A 61 -5.72 -7.94 17.82
N LEU A 62 -6.84 -7.88 17.10
CA LEU A 62 -7.07 -6.94 16.02
C LEU A 62 -7.63 -5.64 16.61
N VAL A 63 -6.84 -4.56 16.52
CA VAL A 63 -7.21 -3.26 17.13
C VAL A 63 -8.31 -2.59 16.32
N SER A 64 -8.18 -2.58 14.99
CA SER A 64 -9.15 -2.00 14.06
C SER A 64 -9.10 -2.73 12.70
N PHE A 65 -10.14 -2.53 11.89
CA PHE A 65 -10.14 -2.88 10.48
C PHE A 65 -10.82 -1.76 9.68
N ASN A 66 -10.61 -1.73 8.38
CA ASN A 66 -11.24 -0.70 7.55
C ASN A 66 -11.53 -1.16 6.13
N THR A 67 -12.37 -0.38 5.46
CA THR A 67 -12.65 -0.49 4.03
C THR A 67 -12.72 0.91 3.41
N LEU A 68 -12.41 1.01 2.13
CA LEU A 68 -12.57 2.24 1.36
C LEU A 68 -14.05 2.46 1.01
N PHE A 69 -14.47 3.73 1.07
CA PHE A 69 -15.85 4.12 0.82
C PHE A 69 -15.91 5.42 0.02
N MET A 70 -16.41 5.36 -1.22
CA MET A 70 -16.37 6.49 -2.14
C MET A 70 -17.17 7.69 -1.63
N ARG A 71 -18.39 7.46 -1.14
CA ARG A 71 -19.27 8.54 -0.65
C ARG A 71 -18.72 9.24 0.58
N GLU A 72 -17.96 8.55 1.40
CA GLU A 72 -17.29 9.12 2.57
C GLU A 72 -15.91 9.71 2.24
N ARG A 73 -15.46 9.56 0.99
CA ARG A 73 -14.17 10.09 0.50
C ARG A 73 -12.97 9.62 1.33
N GLY A 74 -13.01 8.39 1.84
CA GLY A 74 -11.97 7.87 2.69
C GLY A 74 -12.23 6.45 3.17
N LEU A 75 -11.60 6.12 4.30
CA LEU A 75 -11.82 4.86 5.00
C LEU A 75 -13.03 4.96 5.92
N LEU A 76 -13.79 3.88 6.01
CA LEU A 76 -14.67 3.61 7.15
C LEU A 76 -14.01 2.59 8.06
N GLN A 77 -13.83 2.96 9.32
CA GLN A 77 -13.10 2.19 10.33
C GLN A 77 -13.93 1.99 11.58
N PRO A 78 -14.40 0.76 11.85
CA PRO A 78 -14.92 0.38 13.16
C PRO A 78 -13.80 0.37 14.20
N ASN A 79 -14.10 0.91 15.39
CA ASN A 79 -13.19 0.94 16.52
C ASN A 79 -13.81 0.17 17.69
N GLY A 80 -12.99 -0.41 18.54
CA GLY A 80 -13.43 -1.09 19.74
C GLY A 80 -13.99 -0.13 20.81
N ALA A 81 -14.89 -0.63 21.64
CA ALA A 81 -15.46 0.16 22.73
C ALA A 81 -14.41 0.51 23.79
N ALA A 82 -14.41 1.76 24.23
CA ALA A 82 -13.51 2.26 25.27
C ALA A 82 -12.01 1.99 25.00
N GLY A 83 -11.58 2.03 23.72
CA GLY A 83 -10.19 1.81 23.31
C GLY A 83 -9.74 0.35 23.34
N ARG A 84 -10.65 -0.60 23.53
CA ARG A 84 -10.36 -2.04 23.39
C ARG A 84 -10.16 -2.41 21.92
N PRO A 85 -9.41 -3.50 21.61
CA PRO A 85 -9.40 -4.08 20.28
C PRO A 85 -10.81 -4.48 19.81
N VAL A 86 -11.01 -4.47 18.50
CA VAL A 86 -12.27 -4.95 17.91
C VAL A 86 -12.42 -6.46 18.02
N LEU A 87 -11.32 -7.21 17.96
CA LEU A 87 -11.28 -8.67 18.11
C LEU A 87 -10.14 -9.07 19.05
N GLU A 88 -10.44 -9.92 20.04
CA GLU A 88 -9.49 -10.43 21.03
C GLU A 88 -9.56 -11.96 21.08
N PRO A 89 -8.59 -12.68 20.47
CA PRO A 89 -8.52 -14.13 20.57
C PRO A 89 -8.13 -14.57 21.99
N TYR A 90 -8.65 -15.71 22.44
CA TYR A 90 -8.31 -16.25 23.74
C TYR A 90 -8.33 -17.78 23.77
N LEU A 91 -7.61 -18.34 24.75
CA LEU A 91 -7.66 -19.74 25.14
C LEU A 91 -8.24 -19.87 26.55
N GLN A 92 -9.06 -20.90 26.78
CA GLN A 92 -9.49 -21.34 28.11
C GLN A 92 -9.26 -22.84 28.24
N VAL A 93 -8.52 -23.26 29.24
CA VAL A 93 -8.23 -24.68 29.49
C VAL A 93 -9.10 -25.18 30.64
N GLY A 94 -9.88 -26.23 30.39
CA GLY A 94 -10.83 -26.77 31.35
C GLY A 94 -11.84 -25.74 31.87
N SER A 95 -12.02 -25.70 33.17
CA SER A 95 -12.85 -24.71 33.88
C SER A 95 -12.08 -23.44 34.26
N GLY A 96 -10.84 -23.25 33.76
CA GLY A 96 -10.01 -22.09 34.04
C GLY A 96 -10.59 -20.79 33.49
N LYS A 97 -9.87 -19.69 33.73
CA LYS A 97 -10.24 -18.37 33.16
C LYS A 97 -9.94 -18.29 31.67
N LYS A 98 -10.72 -17.49 30.94
CA LYS A 98 -10.37 -17.05 29.57
C LYS A 98 -9.10 -16.22 29.64
N GLN A 99 -8.07 -16.64 28.95
CA GLN A 99 -6.77 -15.98 28.93
C GLN A 99 -6.46 -15.48 27.53
N PRO A 100 -6.00 -14.24 27.34
CA PRO A 100 -5.43 -13.79 26.07
C PRO A 100 -4.28 -14.71 25.66
N LEU A 101 -3.98 -14.75 24.39
CA LEU A 101 -2.73 -15.35 23.90
C LEU A 101 -1.55 -14.51 24.42
N ASP A 102 -0.39 -15.14 24.60
CA ASP A 102 0.81 -14.49 25.15
C ASP A 102 2.07 -15.20 24.64
N GLY A 103 3.21 -14.50 24.69
CA GLY A 103 4.47 -15.08 24.25
C GLY A 103 4.49 -15.51 22.78
N LEU A 104 3.77 -14.80 21.93
CA LEU A 104 3.59 -15.13 20.52
C LEU A 104 4.87 -15.01 19.72
N SER A 105 5.24 -16.09 19.02
CA SER A 105 6.31 -16.11 18.02
C SER A 105 5.70 -15.93 16.62
N TRP A 106 6.03 -14.82 15.95
CA TRP A 106 5.42 -14.43 14.69
C TRP A 106 6.23 -14.83 13.46
N SER A 107 5.51 -15.12 12.39
CA SER A 107 6.04 -15.27 11.03
C SER A 107 5.03 -14.78 10.01
N LEU A 108 5.50 -14.47 8.80
CA LEU A 108 4.65 -14.20 7.64
C LEU A 108 4.75 -15.34 6.65
N LEU A 109 3.62 -15.88 6.21
CA LEU A 109 3.59 -16.77 5.04
C LEU A 109 3.56 -15.88 3.80
N GLU A 110 4.45 -16.18 2.83
CA GLU A 110 4.65 -15.40 1.59
C GLU A 110 4.69 -13.89 1.85
N TYR A 111 5.46 -13.48 2.89
CA TYR A 111 5.67 -12.07 3.28
C TYR A 111 4.41 -11.30 3.70
N TRP A 112 3.22 -11.92 3.71
CA TRP A 112 1.96 -11.20 3.87
C TRP A 112 0.99 -11.77 4.90
N ILE A 113 0.83 -13.09 5.00
CA ILE A 113 -0.16 -13.74 5.87
C ILE A 113 0.43 -13.91 7.28
N PRO A 114 0.00 -13.13 8.31
CA PRO A 114 0.54 -13.25 9.65
C PRO A 114 0.13 -14.57 10.31
N GLN A 115 1.11 -15.25 10.87
CA GLN A 115 0.91 -16.44 11.68
C GLN A 115 1.73 -16.36 12.96
N ALA A 116 1.10 -16.60 14.10
CA ALA A 116 1.75 -16.65 15.41
C ALA A 116 1.62 -18.03 16.03
N ARG A 117 2.56 -18.36 16.88
CA ARG A 117 2.58 -19.60 17.66
C ARG A 117 2.87 -19.30 19.12
N GLU A 118 2.07 -19.87 20.00
CA GLU A 118 2.26 -19.90 21.44
C GLU A 118 2.42 -21.32 21.92
N GLU A 119 3.33 -21.54 22.85
CA GLU A 119 3.50 -22.79 23.58
C GLU A 119 3.14 -22.55 25.05
N ARG A 120 2.13 -23.22 25.55
CA ARG A 120 1.65 -23.05 26.94
C ARG A 120 1.29 -24.40 27.54
N ASP A 121 2.01 -24.80 28.60
CA ASP A 121 1.70 -25.99 29.40
C ASP A 121 1.45 -27.28 28.57
N GLY A 122 2.31 -27.56 27.60
CA GLY A 122 2.16 -28.71 26.71
C GLY A 122 1.03 -28.62 25.68
N LEU A 123 0.56 -27.42 25.42
CA LEU A 123 -0.37 -27.07 24.34
C LEU A 123 0.33 -26.14 23.35
N THR A 124 0.09 -26.34 22.08
CA THR A 124 0.49 -25.38 21.05
C THR A 124 -0.74 -24.71 20.46
N VAL A 125 -0.81 -23.38 20.56
CA VAL A 125 -1.82 -22.57 19.87
C VAL A 125 -1.15 -21.93 18.65
N THR A 126 -1.80 -22.03 17.47
CA THR A 126 -1.41 -21.29 16.28
C THR A 126 -2.55 -20.35 15.88
N LEU A 127 -2.22 -19.08 15.76
CA LEU A 127 -3.11 -18.01 15.29
C LEU A 127 -2.71 -17.63 13.85
N THR A 128 -3.67 -17.55 12.92
CA THR A 128 -3.43 -17.09 11.55
C THR A 128 -4.51 -16.10 11.14
N TYR A 129 -4.10 -14.95 10.61
CA TYR A 129 -4.98 -13.99 9.95
C TYR A 129 -4.83 -14.11 8.43
N CYS A 130 -5.93 -14.31 7.72
CA CYS A 130 -5.90 -14.43 6.26
C CYS A 130 -7.06 -13.64 5.64
N ALA A 131 -6.75 -12.82 4.64
CA ALA A 131 -7.72 -12.08 3.85
C ALA A 131 -7.58 -12.52 2.39
N PRO A 132 -8.35 -13.53 1.93
CA PRO A 132 -8.25 -14.05 0.58
C PRO A 132 -8.65 -12.98 -0.45
N PRO A 133 -7.89 -12.82 -1.56
CA PRO A 133 -8.26 -11.93 -2.65
C PRO A 133 -9.63 -12.28 -3.23
N GLY A 134 -10.38 -11.25 -3.69
CA GLY A 134 -11.73 -11.43 -4.22
C GLY A 134 -12.85 -11.47 -3.19
N HIS A 135 -12.53 -11.66 -1.90
CA HIS A 135 -13.52 -11.70 -0.82
C HIS A 135 -13.62 -10.37 -0.08
N ARG A 136 -14.84 -9.89 0.16
CA ARG A 136 -15.10 -8.75 1.07
C ARG A 136 -15.06 -9.20 2.53
N ALA A 137 -14.09 -10.05 2.83
CA ALA A 137 -13.94 -10.73 4.11
C ALA A 137 -12.49 -11.13 4.37
N ALA A 138 -12.22 -11.38 5.65
CA ALA A 138 -11.02 -12.02 6.16
C ALA A 138 -11.40 -13.09 7.19
N PHE A 139 -10.51 -13.98 7.53
CA PHE A 139 -10.74 -14.92 8.62
C PHE A 139 -9.55 -15.00 9.58
N LEU A 140 -9.89 -15.32 10.81
CA LEU A 140 -8.99 -15.68 11.88
C LEU A 140 -9.10 -17.18 12.10
N ARG A 141 -7.96 -17.88 12.13
CA ARG A 141 -7.88 -19.29 12.48
C ARG A 141 -7.09 -19.47 13.77
N LEU A 142 -7.69 -20.15 14.74
CA LEU A 142 -7.03 -20.67 15.93
C LEU A 142 -6.92 -22.20 15.80
N THR A 143 -5.71 -22.73 15.86
CA THR A 143 -5.46 -24.18 15.90
C THR A 143 -4.84 -24.52 17.23
N LEU A 144 -5.34 -25.57 17.91
CA LEU A 144 -4.81 -26.09 19.16
C LEU A 144 -4.31 -27.52 18.96
N VAL A 145 -3.10 -27.80 19.43
CA VAL A 145 -2.53 -29.17 19.47
C VAL A 145 -2.25 -29.55 20.92
N ASN A 146 -2.69 -30.75 21.32
CA ASN A 146 -2.42 -31.29 22.64
C ASN A 146 -1.17 -32.17 22.65
N HIS A 147 -0.08 -31.71 23.27
CA HIS A 147 1.14 -32.48 23.47
C HIS A 147 1.24 -33.10 24.86
N ARG A 148 0.22 -32.95 25.71
CA ARG A 148 0.17 -33.58 27.03
C ARG A 148 -0.03 -35.07 26.89
N ALA A 149 0.29 -35.81 27.96
CA ALA A 149 0.05 -37.25 28.04
C ALA A 149 -1.41 -37.62 28.31
N GLU A 150 -2.26 -36.64 28.65
CA GLU A 150 -3.68 -36.79 29.01
C GLU A 150 -4.57 -35.96 28.11
N ALA A 151 -5.86 -36.35 28.06
CA ALA A 151 -6.87 -35.61 27.33
C ALA A 151 -7.05 -34.22 27.96
N VAL A 152 -7.20 -33.21 27.13
CA VAL A 152 -7.47 -31.83 27.57
C VAL A 152 -8.77 -31.31 26.98
N SER A 153 -9.61 -30.70 27.83
CA SER A 153 -10.75 -29.89 27.37
C SER A 153 -10.28 -28.45 27.29
N ALA A 154 -10.47 -27.82 26.13
CA ALA A 154 -10.07 -26.43 25.93
C ALA A 154 -11.11 -25.70 25.07
N THR A 155 -11.21 -24.38 25.28
CA THR A 155 -12.08 -23.48 24.50
C THR A 155 -11.22 -22.49 23.75
N LEU A 156 -11.32 -22.49 22.43
CA LEU A 156 -10.79 -21.48 21.54
C LEU A 156 -11.88 -20.44 21.27
N GLY A 157 -11.61 -19.19 21.59
CA GLY A 157 -12.63 -18.15 21.48
C GLY A 157 -12.12 -16.83 20.95
N LEU A 158 -13.08 -16.00 20.54
CA LEU A 158 -12.88 -14.65 20.04
C LEU A 158 -13.90 -13.72 20.70
N LYS A 159 -13.42 -12.77 21.48
CA LYS A 159 -14.24 -11.65 21.94
C LYS A 159 -14.25 -10.57 20.90
N SER A 160 -15.39 -9.96 20.66
CA SER A 160 -15.53 -8.78 19.81
C SER A 160 -16.11 -7.62 20.61
N SER A 161 -15.62 -6.42 20.31
CA SER A 161 -16.05 -5.20 20.98
C SER A 161 -16.11 -4.05 19.97
N PHE A 162 -17.30 -3.50 19.75
CA PHE A 162 -17.50 -2.43 18.77
C PHE A 162 -18.06 -1.20 19.48
N GLY A 163 -17.37 -0.07 19.34
CA GLY A 163 -17.69 1.18 20.04
C GLY A 163 -18.15 2.30 19.11
N SER A 164 -17.37 2.60 18.09
CA SER A 164 -17.65 3.72 17.18
C SER A 164 -17.24 3.39 15.76
N LEU A 165 -17.79 4.15 14.82
CA LEU A 165 -17.35 4.18 13.43
C LEU A 165 -16.63 5.50 13.17
N SER A 166 -15.44 5.45 12.60
CA SER A 166 -14.69 6.62 12.17
C SER A 166 -14.60 6.68 10.65
N ARG A 167 -14.70 7.90 10.12
CA ARG A 167 -14.21 8.23 8.79
C ARG A 167 -12.75 8.66 8.90
N VAL A 168 -11.90 8.16 8.04
CA VAL A 168 -10.48 8.52 8.00
C VAL A 168 -10.13 9.02 6.61
N THR A 169 -9.69 10.28 6.55
CA THR A 169 -9.04 10.88 5.38
C THR A 169 -7.62 11.26 5.75
N TYR A 170 -7.43 12.26 6.61
CA TYR A 170 -6.16 12.55 7.28
C TYR A 170 -6.07 11.80 8.61
N VAL A 171 -6.90 12.21 9.56
CA VAL A 171 -7.00 11.61 10.89
C VAL A 171 -8.39 11.02 11.09
N PRO A 172 -8.54 10.04 11.99
CA PRO A 172 -9.84 9.49 12.31
C PRO A 172 -10.80 10.54 12.87
N VAL A 173 -11.97 10.67 12.26
CA VAL A 173 -13.08 11.50 12.73
C VAL A 173 -14.24 10.59 13.06
N VAL A 174 -14.60 10.52 14.35
CA VAL A 174 -15.76 9.74 14.79
C VAL A 174 -17.03 10.32 14.18
N LEU A 175 -17.79 9.49 13.49
CA LEU A 175 -19.06 9.88 12.90
C LEU A 175 -20.10 10.09 13.99
N ARG A 176 -20.57 11.32 14.15
CA ARG A 176 -21.55 11.71 15.17
C ARG A 176 -22.94 11.28 14.75
N GLY A 177 -23.71 10.80 15.72
CA GLY A 177 -25.10 10.36 15.49
C GLY A 177 -25.20 8.93 14.97
N GLU A 178 -24.10 8.32 14.57
CA GLU A 178 -24.04 6.91 14.19
C GLU A 178 -24.29 6.02 15.42
N ARG A 179 -25.11 5.02 15.23
CA ARG A 179 -25.34 3.98 16.22
C ARG A 179 -24.88 2.65 15.68
N LEU A 180 -24.21 1.89 16.52
CA LEU A 180 -24.09 0.47 16.30
C LEU A 180 -25.38 -0.19 16.76
N VAL A 181 -26.08 -0.83 15.84
CA VAL A 181 -27.31 -1.55 16.12
C VAL A 181 -26.96 -2.96 16.56
N ALA A 182 -27.77 -3.54 17.45
CA ALA A 182 -27.59 -4.93 17.88
C ALA A 182 -27.60 -5.89 16.69
N PRO A 183 -26.92 -7.05 16.81
CA PRO A 183 -26.95 -8.09 15.79
C PRO A 183 -28.36 -8.47 15.41
N THR A 184 -28.58 -8.68 14.12
CA THR A 184 -29.89 -8.99 13.60
C THR A 184 -30.16 -10.49 13.66
N PRO A 185 -31.24 -10.95 14.32
CA PRO A 185 -31.46 -12.37 14.62
C PRO A 185 -31.86 -13.23 13.41
N TRP A 186 -32.13 -12.63 12.22
CA TRP A 186 -32.46 -13.38 11.00
C TRP A 186 -31.25 -13.98 10.28
N VAL A 187 -30.03 -13.60 10.67
CA VAL A 187 -28.82 -14.29 10.27
C VAL A 187 -28.59 -15.41 11.27
N ASP A 188 -28.83 -16.61 10.88
CA ASP A 188 -28.72 -17.88 11.60
C ASP A 188 -28.24 -17.76 13.07
N PRO A 189 -29.12 -17.73 14.07
CA PRO A 189 -28.74 -17.42 15.44
C PRO A 189 -27.66 -18.39 15.93
N GLY A 190 -26.49 -17.89 16.23
CA GLY A 190 -25.37 -18.69 16.69
C GLY A 190 -24.25 -18.90 15.68
N GLU A 191 -24.44 -18.55 14.39
CA GLU A 191 -23.40 -18.64 13.38
C GLU A 191 -22.83 -17.28 12.94
N ALA A 192 -23.64 -16.22 12.96
CA ALA A 192 -23.23 -14.90 12.47
C ALA A 192 -23.76 -13.76 13.31
N TYR A 193 -22.98 -12.68 13.40
CA TYR A 193 -23.42 -11.39 13.91
C TYR A 193 -23.29 -10.36 12.81
N SER A 194 -24.34 -9.61 12.61
CA SER A 194 -24.30 -8.43 11.75
C SER A 194 -24.49 -7.20 12.61
N TYR A 195 -23.63 -6.21 12.37
CA TYR A 195 -23.72 -4.90 12.99
C TYR A 195 -23.99 -3.89 11.90
N ILE A 196 -24.94 -2.99 12.14
CA ILE A 196 -25.35 -1.97 11.19
C ILE A 196 -25.06 -0.61 11.81
N THR A 197 -24.52 0.29 11.03
CA THR A 197 -24.45 1.69 11.39
C THR A 197 -25.85 2.33 11.28
N TYR A 198 -26.07 3.41 12.02
CA TYR A 198 -27.37 4.05 12.17
C TYR A 198 -28.03 4.45 10.82
N ASP A 199 -27.25 4.86 9.85
CA ASP A 199 -27.75 5.28 8.54
C ASP A 199 -27.70 4.19 7.47
N THR A 200 -27.46 2.95 7.87
CA THR A 200 -27.41 1.78 6.98
C THR A 200 -26.39 1.84 5.84
N ARG A 201 -25.38 2.73 5.95
CA ARG A 201 -24.35 2.89 4.92
C ARG A 201 -23.26 1.82 4.95
N PHE A 202 -23.06 1.20 6.10
CA PHE A 202 -21.99 0.24 6.31
C PHE A 202 -22.38 -0.80 7.34
N SER A 203 -22.06 -2.07 7.05
CA SER A 203 -22.25 -3.19 7.97
C SER A 203 -21.06 -4.11 7.95
N TRP A 204 -20.84 -4.83 9.02
CA TRP A 204 -19.88 -5.92 9.11
C TRP A 204 -20.50 -7.11 9.81
N ALA A 205 -19.96 -8.30 9.58
CA ALA A 205 -20.40 -9.51 10.22
C ALA A 205 -19.20 -10.32 10.72
N VAL A 206 -19.38 -10.97 11.86
CA VAL A 206 -18.45 -11.98 12.37
C VAL A 206 -19.19 -13.31 12.41
N VAL A 207 -18.62 -14.33 11.78
CA VAL A 207 -19.19 -15.67 11.67
C VAL A 207 -18.24 -16.71 12.23
N HIS A 208 -18.77 -17.67 12.96
CA HIS A 208 -18.05 -18.82 13.48
C HIS A 208 -18.53 -20.10 12.76
N PRO A 209 -17.80 -20.62 11.76
CA PRO A 209 -18.17 -21.83 11.04
C PRO A 209 -18.13 -23.08 11.93
N GLY A 210 -19.09 -23.99 11.74
CA GLY A 210 -19.07 -25.33 12.31
C GLY A 210 -19.36 -25.45 13.80
N SER A 211 -19.88 -24.41 14.46
CA SER A 211 -20.34 -24.50 15.84
C SER A 211 -21.81 -24.10 15.98
N LYS A 212 -22.53 -24.81 16.84
CA LYS A 212 -23.69 -24.25 17.50
C LYS A 212 -23.18 -23.38 18.64
N ALA A 213 -22.66 -22.20 18.31
CA ALA A 213 -22.17 -21.26 19.30
C ALA A 213 -23.37 -20.81 20.14
N THR A 214 -23.32 -21.06 21.42
CA THR A 214 -24.27 -20.46 22.36
C THR A 214 -23.86 -19.00 22.51
N LEU A 215 -24.48 -18.13 21.72
CA LEU A 215 -24.27 -16.70 21.79
C LEU A 215 -24.87 -16.18 23.10
N SER A 216 -24.01 -15.91 24.06
CA SER A 216 -24.39 -15.04 25.19
C SER A 216 -24.31 -13.60 24.71
N MET A 217 -25.41 -13.06 24.23
CA MET A 217 -25.49 -11.65 23.86
C MET A 217 -26.11 -10.87 25.02
N PRO A 218 -25.41 -9.86 25.54
CA PRO A 218 -26.05 -8.92 26.45
C PRO A 218 -27.13 -8.14 25.71
N PRO A 219 -28.23 -7.76 26.38
CA PRO A 219 -29.23 -6.88 25.81
C PRO A 219 -28.56 -5.56 25.38
N VAL A 220 -29.03 -5.01 24.28
CA VAL A 220 -28.51 -3.81 23.61
C VAL A 220 -28.20 -2.68 24.60
N VAL A 221 -26.94 -2.49 24.88
CA VAL A 221 -26.41 -1.29 25.53
C VAL A 221 -25.35 -0.71 24.59
N ALA A 222 -25.05 0.55 24.70
CA ALA A 222 -24.29 1.42 23.80
C ALA A 222 -22.94 0.89 23.20
N ALA A 223 -22.52 -0.32 23.50
CA ALA A 223 -21.36 -0.98 22.92
C ALA A 223 -21.66 -2.48 22.72
N PRO A 224 -21.94 -2.94 21.49
CA PRO A 224 -22.19 -4.36 21.23
C PRO A 224 -20.91 -5.17 21.44
N GLU A 225 -20.98 -6.08 22.36
CA GLU A 225 -19.95 -7.06 22.66
C GLU A 225 -20.46 -8.45 22.34
N ALA A 226 -19.60 -9.30 21.82
CA ALA A 226 -19.92 -10.70 21.60
C ALA A 226 -18.73 -11.58 21.96
N ASP A 227 -19.03 -12.84 22.23
CA ASP A 227 -18.03 -13.85 22.58
C ASP A 227 -18.40 -15.14 21.83
N ALA A 228 -17.65 -15.43 20.78
CA ALA A 228 -17.80 -16.64 20.00
C ALA A 228 -16.73 -17.65 20.42
N ALA A 229 -17.12 -18.88 20.73
CA ALA A 229 -16.19 -19.85 21.25
C ALA A 229 -16.54 -21.28 20.82
N ARG A 230 -15.51 -22.12 20.67
CA ARG A 230 -15.63 -23.55 20.46
C ARG A 230 -14.88 -24.30 21.56
N THR A 231 -15.59 -25.16 22.31
CA THR A 231 -14.98 -26.06 23.26
C THR A 231 -14.72 -27.41 22.57
N VAL A 232 -13.51 -27.92 22.75
CA VAL A 232 -13.04 -29.19 22.19
C VAL A 232 -12.39 -30.03 23.29
N THR A 233 -12.46 -31.36 23.17
CA THR A 233 -11.68 -32.27 23.98
C THR A 233 -10.71 -32.99 23.07
N LEU A 234 -9.42 -32.84 23.34
CA LEU A 234 -8.34 -33.38 22.53
C LEU A 234 -7.59 -34.48 23.29
N GLN A 235 -7.46 -35.66 22.68
CA GLN A 235 -6.58 -36.71 23.16
C GLN A 235 -5.10 -36.31 22.96
N PRO A 236 -4.15 -37.00 23.58
CA PRO A 236 -2.72 -36.80 23.31
C PRO A 236 -2.40 -36.87 21.81
N GLY A 237 -1.75 -35.82 21.26
CA GLY A 237 -1.39 -35.71 19.86
C GLY A 237 -2.51 -35.21 18.94
N GLU A 238 -3.73 -35.07 19.41
CA GLU A 238 -4.83 -34.55 18.60
C GLU A 238 -4.78 -33.02 18.45
N SER A 239 -5.40 -32.55 17.38
CA SER A 239 -5.56 -31.12 17.08
C SER A 239 -7.00 -30.75 16.74
N ALA A 240 -7.36 -29.49 16.98
CA ALA A 240 -8.61 -28.89 16.52
C ALA A 240 -8.39 -27.47 16.07
N GLU A 241 -9.26 -26.99 15.18
CA GLU A 241 -9.28 -25.58 14.75
C GLU A 241 -10.60 -24.90 15.06
N SER A 242 -10.54 -23.60 15.27
CA SER A 242 -11.69 -22.71 15.29
C SER A 242 -11.47 -21.61 14.26
N LEU A 243 -12.49 -21.33 13.45
CA LEU A 243 -12.47 -20.32 12.40
C LEU A 243 -13.46 -19.22 12.75
N PHE A 244 -13.04 -17.97 12.51
CA PHE A 244 -13.88 -16.78 12.69
C PHE A 244 -13.77 -15.94 11.43
N VAL A 245 -14.88 -15.68 10.75
CA VAL A 245 -14.92 -14.89 9.52
C VAL A 245 -15.39 -13.49 9.85
N LEU A 246 -14.60 -12.47 9.46
CA LEU A 246 -14.93 -11.06 9.54
C LEU A 246 -15.19 -10.56 8.11
N SER A 247 -16.35 -9.95 7.87
CA SER A 247 -16.73 -9.41 6.56
C SER A 247 -17.26 -7.99 6.65
N VAL A 248 -17.33 -7.33 5.50
CA VAL A 248 -17.88 -5.99 5.33
C VAL A 248 -18.94 -5.98 4.24
N GLY A 249 -19.92 -5.09 4.34
CA GLY A 249 -21.00 -4.92 3.38
C GLY A 249 -21.66 -3.55 3.50
N LEU A 250 -22.47 -3.16 2.53
CA LEU A 250 -23.21 -1.90 2.54
C LEU A 250 -24.32 -1.90 3.58
N GLU A 251 -24.86 -3.08 3.84
CA GLU A 251 -25.91 -3.33 4.82
C GLU A 251 -25.79 -4.76 5.36
N GLU A 252 -26.61 -5.14 6.32
CA GLU A 252 -26.49 -6.39 7.07
C GLU A 252 -26.56 -7.65 6.19
N PHE A 253 -27.43 -7.66 5.17
CA PHE A 253 -27.56 -8.82 4.26
C PHE A 253 -26.28 -9.01 3.45
N SER A 254 -25.73 -7.94 2.90
CA SER A 254 -24.49 -8.03 2.11
C SER A 254 -23.30 -8.40 2.98
N ALA A 255 -23.21 -7.89 4.21
CA ALA A 255 -22.18 -8.30 5.15
C ALA A 255 -22.30 -9.79 5.51
N ALA A 256 -23.51 -10.25 5.87
CA ALA A 256 -23.76 -11.66 6.15
C ALA A 256 -23.52 -12.57 4.93
N HIS A 257 -23.95 -12.14 3.73
CA HIS A 257 -23.70 -12.87 2.49
C HIS A 257 -22.20 -13.04 2.22
N ASN A 258 -21.41 -11.96 2.35
CA ASN A 258 -19.97 -11.98 2.17
C ASN A 258 -19.28 -12.91 3.18
N ALA A 259 -19.74 -12.91 4.44
CA ALA A 259 -19.24 -13.84 5.45
C ALA A 259 -19.54 -15.30 5.09
N ARG A 260 -20.78 -15.58 4.66
CA ARG A 260 -21.19 -16.93 4.24
C ARG A 260 -20.44 -17.44 3.02
N ALA A 261 -20.19 -16.57 2.04
CA ALA A 261 -19.42 -16.95 0.85
C ALA A 261 -18.03 -17.47 1.21
N LEU A 262 -17.32 -16.78 2.09
CA LEU A 262 -16.02 -17.24 2.58
C LEU A 262 -16.15 -18.46 3.49
N LYS A 263 -17.16 -18.52 4.38
CA LYS A 263 -17.44 -19.69 5.22
C LYS A 263 -17.64 -20.94 4.37
N GLU A 264 -18.50 -20.88 3.34
CA GLU A 264 -18.77 -22.00 2.44
C GLU A 264 -17.51 -22.45 1.68
N GLU A 265 -16.64 -21.53 1.31
CA GLU A 265 -15.35 -21.88 0.71
C GLU A 265 -14.43 -22.59 1.71
N LEU A 266 -14.34 -22.10 2.95
CA LEU A 266 -13.58 -22.73 4.03
C LEU A 266 -14.10 -24.14 4.36
N GLU A 267 -15.43 -24.34 4.36
CA GLU A 267 -16.05 -25.64 4.59
C GLU A 267 -15.82 -26.61 3.42
N ARG A 268 -15.87 -26.13 2.20
CA ARG A 268 -15.69 -26.96 0.98
C ARG A 268 -14.24 -27.36 0.76
N ASN A 269 -13.32 -26.44 0.92
CA ASN A 269 -11.91 -26.59 0.52
C ASN A 269 -10.98 -26.85 1.72
N GLY A 270 -11.42 -26.51 2.93
CA GLY A 270 -10.58 -26.48 4.13
C GLY A 270 -9.74 -25.21 4.25
N SER A 271 -9.46 -24.78 5.49
CA SER A 271 -8.74 -23.54 5.78
C SER A 271 -7.31 -23.53 5.20
N ASN A 272 -6.64 -24.70 5.19
CA ASN A 272 -5.30 -24.81 4.62
C ASN A 272 -5.26 -24.55 3.12
N ALA A 273 -6.26 -25.01 2.37
CA ALA A 273 -6.33 -24.78 0.92
C ALA A 273 -6.57 -23.29 0.61
N VAL A 274 -7.43 -22.61 1.39
CA VAL A 274 -7.68 -21.18 1.23
C VAL A 274 -6.43 -20.35 1.57
N ILE A 275 -5.70 -20.71 2.64
CA ILE A 275 -4.41 -20.09 2.98
C ILE A 275 -3.39 -20.33 1.86
N ALA A 276 -3.29 -21.55 1.35
CA ALA A 276 -2.37 -21.89 0.26
C ALA A 276 -2.69 -21.12 -1.04
N ALA A 277 -3.96 -20.97 -1.39
CA ALA A 277 -4.39 -20.18 -2.54
C ALA A 277 -4.03 -18.68 -2.36
N THR A 278 -4.25 -18.14 -1.16
CA THR A 278 -3.85 -16.75 -0.82
C THR A 278 -2.34 -16.59 -0.89
N ALA A 279 -1.57 -17.56 -0.36
CA ALA A 279 -0.13 -17.57 -0.43
C ALA A 279 0.38 -17.62 -1.89
N ALA A 280 -0.24 -18.44 -2.74
CA ALA A 280 0.08 -18.51 -4.16
C ALA A 280 -0.19 -17.17 -4.88
N TRP A 281 -1.28 -16.48 -4.53
CA TRP A 281 -1.58 -15.13 -5.04
C TRP A 281 -0.51 -14.11 -4.62
N CYS A 282 -0.05 -14.16 -3.38
CA CYS A 282 1.05 -13.33 -2.90
C CYS A 282 2.35 -13.65 -3.65
N ARG A 283 2.72 -14.94 -3.75
CA ARG A 283 3.93 -15.43 -4.43
C ARG A 283 3.99 -14.96 -5.89
N ALA A 284 2.88 -14.97 -6.61
CA ALA A 284 2.81 -14.49 -7.99
C ALA A 284 3.20 -13.00 -8.15
N ARG A 285 3.20 -12.23 -7.04
CA ARG A 285 3.54 -10.80 -6.97
C ARG A 285 4.90 -10.53 -6.35
N THR A 286 5.64 -11.56 -5.98
CA THR A 286 6.99 -11.41 -5.43
C THR A 286 8.05 -11.30 -6.53
N ARG A 287 9.20 -10.75 -6.15
CA ARG A 287 10.40 -10.64 -6.97
C ARG A 287 11.58 -11.24 -6.20
N THR A 288 12.65 -11.56 -6.90
CA THR A 288 13.86 -12.06 -6.24
C THR A 288 15.10 -11.28 -6.69
N THR A 289 15.91 -10.94 -5.72
CA THR A 289 17.26 -10.37 -5.89
C THR A 289 18.33 -11.47 -5.79
N GLY A 290 17.96 -12.64 -5.25
CA GLY A 290 18.89 -13.71 -4.85
C GLY A 290 19.50 -13.49 -3.46
N ARG A 291 19.09 -12.44 -2.73
CA ARG A 291 19.49 -12.17 -1.34
C ARG A 291 18.26 -12.20 -0.46
N ALA A 292 18.20 -13.15 0.48
CA ALA A 292 17.03 -13.38 1.32
C ALA A 292 16.63 -12.17 2.19
N ASP A 293 17.58 -11.38 2.67
CA ASP A 293 17.37 -10.16 3.44
C ASP A 293 16.69 -9.05 2.61
N LEU A 294 17.18 -8.81 1.40
CA LEU A 294 16.58 -7.85 0.47
C LEU A 294 15.23 -8.36 -0.06
N ASP A 295 15.12 -9.65 -0.37
CA ASP A 295 13.87 -10.27 -0.84
C ASP A 295 12.78 -10.15 0.23
N ALA A 296 13.10 -10.35 1.51
CA ALA A 296 12.17 -10.17 2.62
C ALA A 296 11.64 -8.74 2.71
N LEU A 297 12.53 -7.75 2.70
CA LEU A 297 12.15 -6.35 2.78
C LEU A 297 11.38 -5.90 1.53
N MET A 298 11.90 -6.20 0.33
CA MET A 298 11.28 -5.85 -0.94
C MET A 298 9.87 -6.42 -1.07
N ASN A 299 9.71 -7.74 -0.89
CA ASN A 299 8.43 -8.40 -1.13
C ASN A 299 7.37 -8.03 -0.09
N ARG A 300 7.76 -7.83 1.18
CA ARG A 300 6.87 -7.27 2.20
C ARG A 300 6.31 -5.92 1.76
N ASN A 301 7.13 -5.05 1.20
CA ASN A 301 6.76 -3.70 0.79
C ASN A 301 6.08 -3.64 -0.58
N LEU A 302 6.34 -4.57 -1.52
CA LEU A 302 5.58 -4.74 -2.75
C LEU A 302 4.12 -5.13 -2.45
N LEU A 303 3.90 -6.08 -1.55
CA LEU A 303 2.54 -6.48 -1.14
C LEU A 303 1.87 -5.38 -0.32
N PHE A 304 2.61 -4.68 0.54
CA PHE A 304 2.06 -3.59 1.33
C PHE A 304 1.62 -2.42 0.43
N THR A 305 2.44 -1.96 -0.51
CA THR A 305 2.02 -0.90 -1.44
C THR A 305 0.83 -1.34 -2.30
N THR A 306 0.81 -2.60 -2.79
CA THR A 306 -0.28 -3.11 -3.61
C THR A 306 -1.62 -3.13 -2.88
N LEU A 307 -1.63 -3.46 -1.58
CA LEU A 307 -2.87 -3.67 -0.81
C LEU A 307 -3.19 -2.53 0.17
N TYR A 308 -2.26 -1.61 0.41
CA TYR A 308 -2.46 -0.48 1.32
C TYR A 308 -2.39 0.89 0.66
N ALA A 309 -1.69 1.06 -0.46
CA ALA A 309 -1.83 2.26 -1.29
C ALA A 309 -3.02 2.16 -2.24
N TRP A 310 -3.53 0.95 -2.47
CA TRP A 310 -4.63 0.66 -3.40
C TRP A 310 -5.68 -0.22 -2.73
N GLY A 311 -6.92 -0.03 -3.14
CA GLY A 311 -8.03 -0.86 -2.69
C GLY A 311 -9.32 -0.53 -3.41
N ARG A 312 -10.34 -1.38 -3.25
CA ARG A 312 -11.66 -1.17 -3.84
C ARG A 312 -12.60 -0.53 -2.84
N THR A 313 -13.35 0.43 -3.31
CA THR A 313 -14.42 1.04 -2.52
C THR A 313 -15.58 0.05 -2.38
N LEU A 314 -16.12 -0.05 -1.18
CA LEU A 314 -17.20 -1.00 -0.88
C LEU A 314 -18.50 -0.65 -1.62
N ASP A 315 -18.76 0.65 -1.83
CA ASP A 315 -20.02 1.17 -2.36
C ASP A 315 -20.03 1.31 -3.90
N THR A 316 -18.89 1.52 -4.56
CA THR A 316 -18.84 1.68 -6.02
C THR A 316 -17.99 0.62 -6.72
N GLU A 317 -17.26 -0.21 -5.95
CA GLU A 317 -16.34 -1.26 -6.44
C GLU A 317 -15.14 -0.73 -7.26
N GLU A 318 -14.99 0.59 -7.32
CA GLU A 318 -13.88 1.25 -8.01
C GLU A 318 -12.56 0.96 -7.30
N LEU A 319 -11.52 0.67 -8.08
CA LEU A 319 -10.15 0.71 -7.56
C LEU A 319 -9.75 2.16 -7.35
N VAL A 320 -9.28 2.50 -6.16
CA VAL A 320 -8.83 3.85 -5.81
C VAL A 320 -7.47 3.82 -5.12
N GLY A 321 -6.74 4.92 -5.25
CA GLY A 321 -5.45 5.13 -4.60
C GLY A 321 -5.57 6.01 -3.36
N VAL A 322 -4.73 5.73 -2.37
CA VAL A 322 -4.57 6.49 -1.12
C VAL A 322 -3.10 6.45 -0.70
N THR A 323 -2.69 7.34 0.19
CA THR A 323 -1.34 7.29 0.74
C THR A 323 -1.12 6.05 1.61
N SER A 324 -2.11 5.68 2.42
CA SER A 324 -2.11 4.41 3.17
C SER A 324 -3.51 4.06 3.68
N ARG A 325 -3.90 2.79 3.61
CA ARG A 325 -5.08 2.26 4.30
C ARG A 325 -4.82 1.98 5.79
N SER A 326 -3.68 2.40 6.32
CA SER A 326 -3.37 2.29 7.74
C SER A 326 -3.61 3.62 8.44
N PRO A 327 -4.41 3.66 9.53
CA PRO A 327 -4.60 4.88 10.32
C PRO A 327 -3.35 5.29 11.11
N ARG A 328 -2.28 4.48 11.07
CA ARG A 328 -0.99 4.77 11.71
C ARG A 328 -0.15 5.76 10.90
N TYR A 329 -0.47 5.95 9.62
CA TYR A 329 0.08 7.03 8.83
C TYR A 329 -0.83 8.26 8.98
N TYR A 330 -0.25 9.42 9.25
CA TYR A 330 -0.97 10.64 9.60
C TYR A 330 -1.83 11.22 8.46
N VAL A 331 -1.60 10.80 7.23
CA VAL A 331 -2.41 11.16 6.05
C VAL A 331 -2.91 9.89 5.37
N SER A 332 -3.97 9.27 5.89
CA SER A 332 -4.33 7.92 5.45
C SER A 332 -4.96 7.85 4.06
N ALA A 333 -6.13 8.45 3.87
CA ALA A 333 -6.96 8.19 2.69
C ALA A 333 -7.07 9.37 1.72
N ALA A 334 -6.05 10.19 1.64
CA ALA A 334 -5.94 11.25 0.63
C ALA A 334 -5.11 10.75 -0.56
N TYR A 335 -5.20 11.44 -1.69
CA TYR A 335 -4.54 11.09 -2.93
C TYR A 335 -3.65 12.22 -3.43
N TRP A 336 -2.41 11.86 -3.76
CA TRP A 336 -1.42 12.66 -4.48
C TRP A 336 -0.98 11.90 -5.73
N ASP A 337 -0.82 12.58 -6.87
CA ASP A 337 -0.25 11.93 -8.08
C ASP A 337 1.21 11.56 -7.87
N ARG A 338 1.98 12.35 -7.14
CA ARG A 338 3.37 12.03 -6.75
C ARG A 338 3.45 10.70 -6.01
N ASP A 339 2.68 10.58 -4.93
CA ASP A 339 2.61 9.38 -4.08
C ASP A 339 2.17 8.15 -4.87
N ALA A 340 1.10 8.32 -5.62
CA ALA A 340 0.50 7.23 -6.38
C ALA A 340 1.37 6.81 -7.58
N MET A 341 1.85 7.78 -8.38
CA MET A 341 2.45 7.52 -9.70
C MET A 341 3.97 7.50 -9.69
N LEU A 342 4.65 8.24 -8.78
CA LEU A 342 6.11 8.24 -8.72
C LEU A 342 6.65 7.31 -7.63
N TRP A 343 5.85 6.98 -6.60
CA TRP A 343 6.33 6.15 -5.49
C TRP A 343 5.67 4.77 -5.45
N SER A 344 4.34 4.68 -5.40
CA SER A 344 3.68 3.38 -5.36
C SER A 344 3.74 2.63 -6.70
N PHE A 345 3.40 3.33 -7.79
CA PHE A 345 3.23 2.74 -9.11
C PHE A 345 4.44 1.96 -9.63
N PRO A 346 5.71 2.45 -9.49
CA PRO A 346 6.86 1.68 -9.97
C PRO A 346 6.98 0.30 -9.32
N GLY A 347 6.77 0.19 -8.00
CA GLY A 347 6.76 -1.10 -7.30
C GLY A 347 5.60 -2.01 -7.74
N VAL A 348 4.41 -1.42 -7.95
CA VAL A 348 3.26 -2.16 -8.49
C VAL A 348 3.56 -2.69 -9.90
N LEU A 349 4.16 -1.88 -10.77
CA LEU A 349 4.55 -2.30 -12.13
C LEU A 349 5.59 -3.43 -12.11
N ASP A 350 6.55 -3.37 -11.20
CA ASP A 350 7.54 -4.44 -11.01
C ASP A 350 6.91 -5.75 -10.57
N SER A 351 5.82 -5.70 -9.79
CA SER A 351 5.17 -6.89 -9.23
C SER A 351 4.01 -7.41 -10.07
N ASP A 352 3.12 -6.54 -10.55
CA ASP A 352 1.88 -6.91 -11.26
C ASP A 352 1.51 -5.87 -12.34
N PRO A 353 1.98 -6.03 -13.59
CA PRO A 353 1.67 -5.10 -14.67
C PRO A 353 0.17 -4.98 -14.99
N GLU A 354 -0.63 -6.03 -14.77
CA GLU A 354 -2.09 -5.97 -14.99
C GLU A 354 -2.77 -5.11 -13.90
N PHE A 355 -2.32 -5.23 -12.67
CA PHE A 355 -2.78 -4.35 -11.60
C PHE A 355 -2.32 -2.90 -11.84
N ALA A 356 -1.08 -2.70 -12.31
CA ALA A 356 -0.57 -1.38 -12.72
C ALA A 356 -1.43 -0.72 -13.81
N ARG A 357 -2.00 -1.50 -14.73
CA ARG A 357 -2.96 -1.01 -15.73
C ARG A 357 -4.21 -0.45 -15.07
N GLN A 358 -4.80 -1.15 -14.09
CA GLN A 358 -5.99 -0.68 -13.36
C GLN A 358 -5.69 0.60 -12.55
N VAL A 359 -4.49 0.70 -11.98
CA VAL A 359 -3.99 1.89 -11.29
C VAL A 359 -3.96 3.10 -12.23
N LEU A 360 -3.47 2.93 -13.45
CA LEU A 360 -3.49 3.99 -14.47
C LEU A 360 -4.91 4.34 -14.93
N GLU A 361 -5.82 3.37 -15.02
CA GLU A 361 -7.24 3.64 -15.34
C GLU A 361 -7.86 4.62 -14.34
N TYR A 362 -7.57 4.46 -13.06
CA TYR A 362 -8.01 5.38 -12.01
C TYR A 362 -7.35 6.77 -12.13
N ALA A 363 -6.03 6.84 -12.32
CA ALA A 363 -5.30 8.09 -12.41
C ALA A 363 -5.72 8.91 -13.65
N LEU A 364 -5.84 8.25 -14.81
CA LEU A 364 -6.21 8.85 -16.09
C LEU A 364 -7.73 9.03 -16.27
N GLY A 365 -8.52 8.50 -15.35
CA GLY A 365 -9.98 8.63 -15.31
C GLY A 365 -10.44 9.58 -14.22
N ILE A 366 -10.72 9.06 -13.03
CA ILE A 366 -11.31 9.80 -11.91
C ILE A 366 -10.42 10.97 -11.48
N GLN A 367 -9.11 10.77 -11.39
CA GLN A 367 -8.17 11.76 -10.89
C GLN A 367 -7.74 12.80 -11.92
N LEU A 368 -7.89 12.51 -13.21
CA LEU A 368 -7.40 13.36 -14.30
C LEU A 368 -7.91 14.81 -14.22
N ARG A 369 -9.16 15.03 -13.81
CA ARG A 369 -9.80 16.35 -13.80
C ARG A 369 -9.04 17.40 -12.97
N ASN A 370 -8.35 16.98 -11.90
CA ASN A 370 -7.63 17.84 -10.97
C ASN A 370 -6.16 17.46 -10.79
N THR A 371 -5.55 16.75 -11.76
CA THR A 371 -4.11 16.43 -11.76
C THR A 371 -3.28 17.70 -11.58
N GLY A 372 -2.24 17.64 -10.77
CA GLY A 372 -1.37 18.78 -10.46
C GLY A 372 -1.87 19.64 -9.31
N THR A 373 -3.07 19.39 -8.75
CA THR A 373 -3.50 19.99 -7.50
C THR A 373 -2.83 19.31 -6.32
N HIS A 374 -2.51 20.07 -5.26
CA HIS A 374 -1.79 19.60 -4.08
C HIS A 374 -2.31 18.23 -3.59
N SER A 375 -3.59 18.16 -3.15
CA SER A 375 -4.17 16.87 -2.75
C SER A 375 -5.65 16.75 -3.14
N ARG A 376 -6.11 15.51 -3.23
CA ARG A 376 -7.47 15.16 -3.65
C ARG A 376 -8.06 14.08 -2.79
N PHE A 377 -9.38 14.05 -2.75
CA PHE A 377 -10.11 12.88 -2.27
C PHE A 377 -10.07 11.75 -3.30
N ILE A 378 -10.42 10.55 -2.84
CA ILE A 378 -10.49 9.36 -3.70
C ILE A 378 -11.47 9.48 -4.88
N ASP A 379 -12.44 10.39 -4.82
CA ASP A 379 -13.37 10.72 -5.92
C ASP A 379 -12.82 11.79 -6.88
N GLY A 380 -11.57 12.24 -6.70
CA GLY A 380 -10.89 13.23 -7.52
C GLY A 380 -11.32 14.69 -7.22
N VAL A 381 -12.14 14.94 -6.21
CA VAL A 381 -12.43 16.30 -5.72
C VAL A 381 -11.21 16.83 -4.98
N VAL A 382 -10.92 18.13 -5.15
CA VAL A 382 -9.80 18.80 -4.46
C VAL A 382 -10.02 18.75 -2.95
N LEU A 383 -8.99 18.29 -2.24
CA LEU A 383 -8.95 18.29 -0.78
C LEU A 383 -8.22 19.55 -0.28
N GLU A 384 -7.05 19.82 -0.85
CA GLU A 384 -6.26 21.00 -0.58
C GLU A 384 -5.84 21.66 -1.88
N ASP A 385 -6.05 22.98 -1.95
CA ASP A 385 -5.65 23.79 -3.09
C ASP A 385 -4.13 23.99 -3.13
N GLY A 386 -3.65 24.21 -4.33
CA GLY A 386 -2.27 24.44 -4.64
C GLY A 386 -1.93 23.80 -5.99
N PHE A 387 -0.77 24.15 -6.53
CA PHE A 387 -0.27 23.53 -7.74
C PHE A 387 1.16 23.03 -7.50
N GLN A 388 1.37 21.78 -7.81
CA GLN A 388 2.68 21.14 -7.76
C GLN A 388 3.03 20.58 -9.15
N LEU A 389 4.20 20.92 -9.64
CA LEU A 389 4.60 20.53 -10.99
C LEU A 389 4.89 19.03 -11.07
N ASP A 390 5.47 18.43 -10.02
CA ASP A 390 5.69 16.99 -9.91
C ASP A 390 4.38 16.20 -9.92
N GLU A 391 3.33 16.68 -9.22
CA GLU A 391 1.98 16.13 -9.29
C GLU A 391 1.40 16.16 -10.72
N ALA A 392 1.63 17.26 -11.44
CA ALA A 392 1.09 17.44 -12.78
C ALA A 392 1.71 16.50 -13.82
N VAL A 393 2.97 16.11 -13.64
CA VAL A 393 3.70 15.30 -14.62
C VAL A 393 3.83 13.84 -14.24
N ALA A 394 3.56 13.48 -12.98
CA ALA A 394 3.67 12.11 -12.48
C ALA A 394 2.89 11.08 -13.32
N PRO A 395 1.62 11.32 -13.73
CA PRO A 395 0.87 10.37 -14.56
C PRO A 395 1.47 10.16 -15.95
N ILE A 396 2.15 11.16 -16.51
CA ILE A 396 2.85 11.03 -17.80
C ILE A 396 4.00 10.04 -17.70
N VAL A 397 4.82 10.19 -16.64
CA VAL A 397 5.98 9.33 -16.39
C VAL A 397 5.54 7.89 -16.12
N ALA A 398 4.50 7.72 -15.31
CA ALA A 398 3.94 6.40 -14.99
C ALA A 398 3.37 5.70 -16.24
N LEU A 399 2.57 6.42 -17.05
CA LEU A 399 2.00 5.87 -18.28
C LEU A 399 3.10 5.44 -19.27
N ALA A 400 4.13 6.27 -19.45
CA ALA A 400 5.23 5.93 -20.34
C ALA A 400 6.04 4.72 -19.83
N ALA A 401 6.24 4.62 -18.50
CA ALA A 401 6.88 3.45 -17.90
C ALA A 401 6.06 2.16 -18.15
N TYR A 402 4.73 2.23 -17.96
CA TYR A 402 3.84 1.11 -18.25
C TYR A 402 3.91 0.69 -19.73
N VAL A 403 3.77 1.65 -20.65
CA VAL A 403 3.78 1.37 -22.09
C VAL A 403 5.14 0.80 -22.54
N ARG A 404 6.24 1.24 -21.95
CA ARG A 404 7.56 0.65 -22.21
C ARG A 404 7.65 -0.80 -21.72
N ALA A 405 7.12 -1.07 -20.52
CA ALA A 405 7.20 -2.39 -19.91
C ALA A 405 6.29 -3.43 -20.58
N THR A 406 5.10 -3.01 -21.04
CA THR A 406 4.04 -3.93 -21.51
C THR A 406 3.82 -3.90 -23.01
N ASN A 407 4.25 -2.83 -23.68
CA ASN A 407 3.95 -2.53 -25.09
C ASN A 407 2.42 -2.45 -25.40
N ASP A 408 1.59 -2.08 -24.40
CA ASP A 408 0.13 -1.98 -24.54
C ASP A 408 -0.30 -0.71 -25.29
N GLY A 409 -0.19 -0.77 -26.62
CA GLY A 409 -0.62 0.33 -27.50
C GLY A 409 -2.13 0.57 -27.48
N ARG A 410 -2.95 -0.47 -27.19
CA ARG A 410 -4.41 -0.31 -27.11
C ARG A 410 -4.82 0.53 -25.88
N PHE A 411 -4.16 0.30 -24.77
CA PHE A 411 -4.35 1.12 -23.58
C PHE A 411 -3.99 2.58 -23.86
N LEU A 412 -2.82 2.83 -24.45
CA LEU A 412 -2.39 4.17 -24.81
C LEU A 412 -3.39 4.88 -25.75
N GLU A 413 -3.86 4.18 -26.78
CA GLU A 413 -4.86 4.73 -27.71
C GLU A 413 -6.17 5.11 -27.02
N ARG A 414 -6.65 4.29 -26.07
CA ARG A 414 -7.84 4.58 -25.26
C ARG A 414 -7.71 5.87 -24.44
N TYR A 415 -6.49 6.18 -23.98
CA TYR A 415 -6.23 7.35 -23.13
C TYR A 415 -5.53 8.52 -23.86
N ARG A 416 -5.61 8.56 -25.18
CA ARG A 416 -5.06 9.63 -26.04
C ARG A 416 -5.44 11.02 -25.57
N ASP A 417 -6.71 11.27 -25.26
CA ASP A 417 -7.22 12.57 -24.80
C ASP A 417 -6.69 12.93 -23.40
N ALA A 418 -6.48 11.95 -22.54
CA ALA A 418 -5.85 12.16 -21.25
C ALA A 418 -4.38 12.61 -21.41
N VAL A 419 -3.62 12.00 -22.35
CA VAL A 419 -2.26 12.43 -22.67
C VAL A 419 -2.23 13.88 -23.14
N ALA A 420 -3.17 14.27 -24.01
CA ALA A 420 -3.28 15.66 -24.46
C ALA A 420 -3.61 16.62 -23.30
N THR A 421 -4.53 16.23 -22.41
CA THR A 421 -4.89 17.01 -21.21
C THR A 421 -3.70 17.23 -20.29
N LEU A 422 -2.93 16.16 -20.01
CA LEU A 422 -1.74 16.22 -19.15
C LEU A 422 -0.66 17.11 -19.77
N ARG A 423 -0.42 17.00 -21.09
CA ARG A 423 0.50 17.88 -21.82
C ARG A 423 0.09 19.35 -21.66
N ASP A 424 -1.18 19.67 -21.86
CA ASP A 424 -1.67 21.04 -21.80
C ASP A 424 -1.52 21.65 -20.41
N ARG A 425 -1.73 20.87 -19.35
CA ARG A 425 -1.45 21.28 -17.96
C ARG A 425 0.01 21.61 -17.74
N LEU A 426 0.92 20.73 -18.18
CA LEU A 426 2.34 21.00 -18.10
C LEU A 426 2.69 22.28 -18.86
N VAL A 427 2.27 22.41 -20.13
CA VAL A 427 2.59 23.56 -20.97
C VAL A 427 2.03 24.87 -20.42
N SER A 428 0.90 24.86 -19.73
CA SER A 428 0.30 26.04 -19.09
C SER A 428 1.18 26.68 -18.00
N ARG A 429 2.18 25.95 -17.49
CA ARG A 429 3.11 26.42 -16.45
C ARG A 429 4.42 26.95 -16.99
N PHE A 430 4.58 26.97 -18.32
CA PHE A 430 5.81 27.43 -18.98
C PHE A 430 5.97 28.95 -18.86
N ASP A 431 7.13 29.37 -18.38
CA ASP A 431 7.52 30.78 -18.36
C ASP A 431 8.54 31.07 -19.50
N PRO A 432 8.18 31.90 -20.49
CA PRO A 432 9.06 32.20 -21.61
C PRO A 432 10.29 33.05 -21.23
N ALA A 433 10.27 33.77 -20.11
CA ALA A 433 11.38 34.60 -19.67
C ALA A 433 12.54 33.78 -19.10
N THR A 434 12.24 32.69 -18.41
CA THR A 434 13.24 31.77 -17.87
C THR A 434 13.46 30.55 -18.74
N GLY A 435 12.46 30.14 -19.52
CA GLY A 435 12.43 28.88 -20.27
C GLY A 435 12.15 27.65 -19.40
N MET A 436 11.63 27.86 -18.18
CA MET A 436 11.35 26.82 -17.20
C MET A 436 9.85 26.75 -16.89
N TYR A 437 9.44 25.72 -16.14
CA TYR A 437 8.07 25.49 -15.69
C TYR A 437 7.96 25.82 -14.22
N SER A 438 6.92 26.58 -13.85
CA SER A 438 6.72 27.04 -12.48
C SER A 438 5.89 26.06 -11.63
N SER A 439 6.24 25.94 -10.34
CA SER A 439 5.45 25.31 -9.30
C SER A 439 5.07 26.36 -8.25
N LEU A 440 3.95 26.14 -7.53
CA LEU A 440 3.59 26.98 -6.38
C LEU A 440 4.11 26.37 -5.08
N GLN A 441 4.12 25.04 -5.01
CA GLN A 441 4.58 24.26 -3.85
C GLN A 441 5.66 23.29 -4.30
N ASP A 442 6.47 22.86 -3.37
CA ASP A 442 7.49 21.85 -3.57
C ASP A 442 6.98 20.44 -3.21
N SER A 443 7.85 19.44 -3.33
CA SER A 443 7.56 18.04 -3.01
C SER A 443 7.41 17.75 -1.51
N GLN A 444 7.56 18.76 -0.63
CA GLN A 444 7.25 18.72 0.79
C GLN A 444 5.95 19.48 1.11
N ASP A 445 5.15 19.80 0.08
CA ASP A 445 3.86 20.50 0.15
C ASP A 445 3.97 21.96 0.65
N GLU A 446 5.16 22.56 0.58
CA GLU A 446 5.42 23.91 1.05
C GLU A 446 5.40 24.94 -0.08
N PHE A 447 4.74 26.07 0.17
CA PHE A 447 4.73 27.20 -0.77
C PHE A 447 6.12 27.78 -0.98
N GLN A 448 6.55 27.89 -2.23
CA GLN A 448 7.87 28.34 -2.60
C GLN A 448 7.89 29.82 -3.00
N LYS A 449 8.92 30.53 -2.51
CA LYS A 449 9.19 31.93 -2.93
C LYS A 449 9.80 32.00 -4.33
N LEU A 450 10.61 31.00 -4.68
CA LEU A 450 11.26 30.90 -5.99
C LEU A 450 10.54 29.80 -6.80
N PRO A 451 9.87 30.15 -7.91
CA PRO A 451 8.89 29.28 -8.53
C PRO A 451 9.46 28.15 -9.39
N PHE A 452 10.77 28.16 -9.69
CA PHE A 452 11.38 27.17 -10.57
C PHE A 452 12.22 26.20 -9.76
N LEU A 453 11.63 25.06 -9.41
CA LEU A 453 12.30 24.00 -8.69
C LEU A 453 13.11 23.14 -9.65
N THR A 454 14.37 22.87 -9.31
CA THR A 454 15.30 22.15 -10.20
C THR A 454 14.87 20.70 -10.41
N TYR A 455 14.50 20.00 -9.33
CA TYR A 455 13.95 18.65 -9.44
C TYR A 455 12.69 18.59 -10.31
N ASP A 456 11.72 19.47 -10.03
CA ASP A 456 10.45 19.50 -10.78
C ASP A 456 10.67 19.75 -12.27
N ASN A 457 11.61 20.65 -12.61
CA ASN A 457 11.94 20.93 -14.01
C ASN A 457 12.73 19.76 -14.66
N ALA A 458 13.55 19.03 -13.91
CA ALA A 458 14.17 17.80 -14.40
C ALA A 458 13.11 16.69 -14.62
N LEU A 459 12.12 16.59 -13.74
CA LEU A 459 10.99 15.66 -13.90
C LEU A 459 10.09 16.08 -15.08
N ALA A 460 9.82 17.38 -15.25
CA ALA A 460 9.10 17.91 -16.42
C ALA A 460 9.86 17.64 -17.74
N TRP A 461 11.19 17.76 -17.71
CA TRP A 461 12.02 17.34 -18.84
C TRP A 461 11.86 15.85 -19.16
N ARG A 462 11.85 15.00 -18.16
CA ARG A 462 11.60 13.57 -18.32
C ARG A 462 10.21 13.34 -18.90
N ALA A 463 9.19 13.98 -18.36
CA ALA A 463 7.81 13.88 -18.86
C ALA A 463 7.68 14.36 -20.32
N LEU A 464 8.37 15.41 -20.73
CA LEU A 464 8.40 15.87 -22.13
C LEU A 464 9.05 14.84 -23.06
N ARG A 465 10.10 14.17 -22.63
CA ARG A 465 10.69 13.07 -23.39
C ARG A 465 9.74 11.89 -23.50
N ASP A 466 9.11 11.52 -22.39
CA ASP A 466 8.12 10.46 -22.33
C ASP A 466 6.90 10.78 -23.21
N LEU A 467 6.42 12.03 -23.23
CA LEU A 467 5.39 12.48 -24.18
C LEU A 467 5.84 12.31 -25.64
N GLY A 468 7.11 12.61 -25.95
CA GLY A 468 7.66 12.35 -27.28
C GLY A 468 7.56 10.89 -27.72
N GLU A 469 7.84 9.95 -26.79
CA GLU A 469 7.71 8.51 -27.04
C GLU A 469 6.24 8.07 -27.17
N LEU A 470 5.35 8.59 -26.30
CA LEU A 470 3.93 8.29 -26.33
C LEU A 470 3.27 8.77 -27.62
N TYR A 471 3.60 10.00 -28.08
CA TYR A 471 3.09 10.56 -29.34
C TYR A 471 3.61 9.83 -30.58
N ASP A 472 4.86 9.32 -30.57
CA ASP A 472 5.34 8.46 -31.65
C ASP A 472 4.48 7.18 -31.77
N ARG A 473 4.17 6.54 -30.64
CA ARG A 473 3.33 5.35 -30.60
C ARG A 473 1.87 5.62 -30.99
N LEU A 474 1.40 6.86 -30.77
CA LEU A 474 0.09 7.36 -31.24
C LEU A 474 0.12 7.85 -32.69
N HIS A 475 1.26 7.77 -33.39
CA HIS A 475 1.47 8.28 -34.75
C HIS A 475 1.24 9.80 -34.89
N GLU A 476 1.51 10.56 -33.83
CA GLU A 476 1.38 12.03 -33.76
C GLU A 476 2.76 12.71 -33.86
N GLY A 477 3.44 12.55 -34.99
CA GLY A 477 4.83 13.00 -35.19
C GLY A 477 5.07 14.49 -34.96
N GLY A 478 4.08 15.36 -35.22
CA GLY A 478 4.17 16.80 -34.92
C GLY A 478 4.24 17.08 -33.43
N ALA A 479 3.36 16.46 -32.63
CA ALA A 479 3.35 16.56 -31.17
C ALA A 479 4.60 15.94 -30.54
N ALA A 480 5.06 14.81 -31.07
CA ALA A 480 6.30 14.15 -30.65
C ALA A 480 7.51 15.06 -30.83
N SER A 481 7.62 15.71 -31.98
CA SER A 481 8.71 16.64 -32.30
C SER A 481 8.66 17.88 -31.41
N ASP A 482 7.47 18.43 -31.12
CA ASP A 482 7.29 19.57 -30.21
C ASP A 482 7.73 19.23 -28.78
N ALA A 483 7.29 18.09 -28.26
CA ALA A 483 7.66 17.62 -26.92
C ALA A 483 9.19 17.48 -26.77
N ARG A 484 9.88 16.91 -27.76
CA ARG A 484 11.33 16.78 -27.75
C ARG A 484 12.06 18.13 -27.83
N ARG A 485 11.59 19.05 -28.67
CA ARG A 485 12.16 20.42 -28.71
C ARG A 485 12.06 21.12 -27.38
N ARG A 486 10.87 21.02 -26.72
CA ARG A 486 10.67 21.58 -25.38
C ARG A 486 11.58 20.94 -24.34
N ALA A 487 11.75 19.62 -24.39
CA ALA A 487 12.68 18.92 -23.50
C ALA A 487 14.11 19.44 -23.66
N THR A 488 14.63 19.58 -24.90
CA THR A 488 15.96 20.12 -25.15
C THR A 488 16.11 21.55 -24.63
N ALA A 489 15.15 22.42 -24.94
CA ALA A 489 15.17 23.81 -24.47
C ALA A 489 15.12 23.92 -22.94
N LEU A 490 14.29 23.09 -22.27
CA LEU A 490 14.19 23.04 -20.81
C LEU A 490 15.50 22.59 -20.17
N HIS A 491 16.12 21.54 -20.68
CA HIS A 491 17.41 21.06 -20.18
C HIS A 491 18.46 22.17 -20.19
N GLU A 492 18.60 22.87 -21.32
CA GLU A 492 19.50 24.00 -21.43
C GLU A 492 19.13 25.16 -20.48
N ALA A 493 17.84 25.44 -20.29
CA ALA A 493 17.38 26.51 -19.41
C ALA A 493 17.73 26.21 -17.94
N VAL A 494 17.50 24.99 -17.48
CA VAL A 494 17.86 24.55 -16.11
C VAL A 494 19.36 24.67 -15.88
N LEU A 495 20.20 24.16 -16.81
CA LEU A 495 21.66 24.25 -16.67
C LEU A 495 22.19 25.71 -16.72
N ARG A 496 21.49 26.62 -17.35
CA ARG A 496 21.87 28.05 -17.34
C ARG A 496 21.36 28.78 -16.09
N LYS A 497 20.22 28.39 -15.51
CA LYS A 497 19.51 29.19 -14.53
C LYS A 497 19.53 28.63 -13.10
N ALA A 498 19.71 27.31 -12.93
CA ALA A 498 19.71 26.68 -11.61
C ALA A 498 21.13 26.48 -11.04
N VAL A 499 22.18 26.83 -11.78
CA VAL A 499 23.57 26.68 -11.30
C VAL A 499 23.95 27.84 -10.39
N VAL A 500 24.46 27.49 -9.22
CA VAL A 500 25.02 28.39 -8.19
C VAL A 500 26.53 28.39 -8.33
N ALA A 501 27.11 29.51 -8.76
CA ALA A 501 28.56 29.60 -9.05
C ALA A 501 29.40 29.51 -7.75
N ASP A 502 28.97 30.18 -6.68
CA ASP A 502 29.73 30.39 -5.46
C ASP A 502 28.91 29.94 -4.23
N ALA A 503 28.62 28.64 -4.14
CA ALA A 503 27.98 28.09 -2.93
C ALA A 503 29.03 27.96 -1.80
N PRO A 504 28.72 28.42 -0.57
CA PRO A 504 29.67 28.34 0.55
C PRO A 504 30.15 26.91 0.81
N GLY A 505 31.45 26.70 0.75
CA GLY A 505 32.09 25.41 0.99
C GLY A 505 31.98 24.38 -0.13
N ALA A 506 31.42 24.74 -1.28
CA ALA A 506 31.46 23.90 -2.46
C ALA A 506 32.82 24.02 -3.20
N ALA A 507 33.28 22.94 -3.80
CA ALA A 507 34.52 22.90 -4.58
C ALA A 507 34.41 23.57 -5.97
N GLY A 508 33.28 24.22 -6.25
CA GLY A 508 32.95 24.91 -7.49
C GLY A 508 31.45 25.00 -7.70
N PRO A 509 30.96 25.31 -8.91
CA PRO A 509 29.55 25.45 -9.16
C PRO A 509 28.74 24.18 -8.81
N ILE A 510 27.60 24.36 -8.14
CA ILE A 510 26.63 23.31 -7.80
C ILE A 510 25.24 23.66 -8.34
N LEU A 511 24.31 22.71 -8.28
CA LEU A 511 22.90 22.97 -8.55
C LEU A 511 22.20 23.53 -7.30
N GLY A 512 21.41 24.59 -7.46
CA GLY A 512 20.43 25.02 -6.47
C GLY A 512 19.14 24.20 -6.61
N SER A 513 18.40 24.07 -5.52
CA SER A 513 17.11 23.38 -5.50
C SER A 513 15.98 24.20 -6.11
N ALA A 514 16.04 25.53 -6.00
CA ALA A 514 15.05 26.46 -6.55
C ALA A 514 15.71 27.76 -7.06
N THR A 515 15.08 28.41 -8.04
CA THR A 515 15.52 29.70 -8.59
C THR A 515 14.33 30.53 -9.10
N ASP A 516 14.52 31.85 -9.25
CA ASP A 516 13.69 32.76 -10.06
C ASP A 516 14.40 33.19 -11.36
N GLY A 517 15.55 32.55 -11.66
CA GLY A 517 16.44 32.89 -12.76
C GLY A 517 17.56 33.87 -12.36
N ARG A 518 17.56 34.40 -11.12
CA ARG A 518 18.57 35.31 -10.54
C ARG A 518 19.01 34.89 -9.13
N GLN A 519 18.06 34.61 -8.28
CA GLN A 519 18.29 34.12 -6.90
C GLN A 519 18.21 32.59 -6.89
N HIS A 520 18.83 31.98 -5.88
CA HIS A 520 18.87 30.53 -5.73
C HIS A 520 18.64 30.12 -4.27
N VAL A 521 18.01 28.98 -4.09
CA VAL A 521 17.97 28.23 -2.85
C VAL A 521 18.89 27.01 -3.02
N THR A 522 19.70 26.72 -2.02
CA THR A 522 20.61 25.55 -2.04
C THR A 522 20.16 24.43 -1.12
N THR A 523 19.21 24.68 -0.21
CA THR A 523 18.65 23.62 0.64
C THR A 523 17.90 22.61 -0.22
N ASP A 524 18.33 21.35 -0.18
CA ASP A 524 17.67 20.26 -0.91
C ASP A 524 16.27 19.98 -0.35
N ILE A 525 15.40 19.38 -1.16
CA ILE A 525 13.96 19.24 -0.87
C ILE A 525 13.53 17.76 -1.08
N PRO A 526 14.12 16.76 -0.36
CA PRO A 526 13.58 15.40 -0.43
C PRO A 526 12.09 15.40 -0.03
N PRO A 527 11.23 14.65 -0.73
CA PRO A 527 11.51 13.61 -1.74
C PRO A 527 11.85 14.13 -3.14
N GLY A 528 11.70 15.41 -3.45
CA GLY A 528 12.12 16.05 -4.71
C GLY A 528 13.61 16.45 -4.69
N SER A 529 14.49 15.52 -4.39
CA SER A 529 15.92 15.76 -4.21
C SER A 529 16.66 15.95 -5.51
N LEU A 530 17.75 16.76 -5.46
CA LEU A 530 18.74 16.87 -6.53
C LEU A 530 19.47 15.54 -6.80
N LEU A 531 19.45 14.60 -5.87
CA LEU A 531 19.97 13.23 -6.03
C LEU A 531 19.24 12.44 -7.13
N LYS A 532 18.00 12.80 -7.45
CA LYS A 532 17.19 12.15 -8.50
C LYS A 532 17.61 12.50 -9.93
N LEU A 533 18.44 13.50 -10.14
CA LEU A 533 18.77 13.96 -11.49
C LEU A 533 19.40 12.87 -12.39
N PRO A 534 20.32 12.02 -11.89
CA PRO A 534 20.82 10.88 -12.68
C PRO A 534 19.77 9.77 -12.86
N ILE A 535 18.93 9.54 -11.84
CA ILE A 535 17.86 8.53 -11.90
C ILE A 535 16.85 8.88 -12.99
N LEU A 536 16.53 10.18 -13.15
CA LEU A 536 15.67 10.67 -14.22
C LEU A 536 16.38 10.67 -15.59
N GLY A 537 17.73 10.50 -15.62
CA GLY A 537 18.56 10.62 -16.81
C GLY A 537 18.77 12.07 -17.26
N PHE A 538 18.54 13.05 -16.36
CA PHE A 538 18.73 14.47 -16.64
C PHE A 538 20.20 14.86 -16.72
N LEU A 539 21.02 14.33 -15.84
CA LEU A 539 22.49 14.38 -15.84
C LEU A 539 23.07 12.97 -15.73
N ALA A 540 24.28 12.77 -16.20
CA ALA A 540 25.01 11.54 -15.88
C ALA A 540 25.48 11.56 -14.41
N GLU A 541 25.62 10.38 -13.79
CA GLU A 541 26.10 10.30 -12.39
C GLU A 541 27.54 10.79 -12.22
N ASP A 542 28.35 10.68 -13.27
CA ASP A 542 29.73 11.17 -13.34
C ASP A 542 29.86 12.59 -13.90
N ASP A 543 28.73 13.27 -14.18
CA ASP A 543 28.75 14.68 -14.59
C ASP A 543 29.43 15.52 -13.51
N PRO A 544 30.41 16.39 -13.86
CA PRO A 544 31.12 17.19 -12.86
C PRO A 544 30.25 18.12 -12.05
N LEU A 545 29.12 18.62 -12.60
CA LEU A 545 28.18 19.48 -11.89
C LEU A 545 27.38 18.65 -10.86
N PHE A 546 26.91 17.48 -11.27
CA PHE A 546 26.22 16.56 -10.35
C PHE A 546 27.18 16.06 -9.25
N THR A 547 28.40 15.67 -9.61
CA THR A 547 29.41 15.19 -8.65
C THR A 547 29.65 16.23 -7.55
N ARG A 548 29.88 17.50 -7.89
CA ARG A 548 30.08 18.57 -6.90
C ARG A 548 28.83 18.84 -6.07
N THR A 549 27.64 18.77 -6.68
CA THR A 549 26.36 18.91 -5.96
C THR A 549 26.19 17.79 -4.94
N PHE A 550 26.44 16.54 -5.32
CA PHE A 550 26.41 15.38 -4.45
C PHE A 550 27.39 15.52 -3.27
N GLU A 551 28.66 15.83 -3.56
CA GLU A 551 29.70 16.01 -2.55
C GLU A 551 29.36 17.14 -1.56
N TRP A 552 28.78 18.23 -2.07
CA TRP A 552 28.36 19.34 -1.23
C TRP A 552 27.21 18.97 -0.30
N LEU A 553 26.17 18.27 -0.79
CA LEU A 553 25.05 17.78 0.02
C LEU A 553 25.52 16.82 1.13
N HIS A 554 26.60 16.06 0.88
CA HIS A 554 27.19 15.13 1.87
C HIS A 554 28.24 15.77 2.78
N SER A 555 28.59 17.02 2.55
CA SER A 555 29.62 17.72 3.31
C SER A 555 29.05 18.37 4.59
N ALA A 556 29.94 18.68 5.54
CA ALA A 556 29.60 19.44 6.73
C ALA A 556 29.16 20.90 6.43
N ASN A 557 29.36 21.39 5.20
CA ASN A 557 28.91 22.71 4.76
C ASN A 557 27.41 22.75 4.43
N TYR A 558 26.80 21.60 4.15
CA TYR A 558 25.36 21.49 4.00
C TYR A 558 24.71 21.29 5.37
N LYS A 559 23.93 22.27 5.82
CA LYS A 559 23.33 22.32 7.15
C LYS A 559 22.55 21.07 7.57
N TYR A 560 21.93 20.39 6.61
CA TYR A 560 21.09 19.22 6.83
C TYR A 560 21.76 17.92 6.36
N SER A 561 23.11 17.94 6.22
CA SER A 561 23.86 16.72 6.02
C SER A 561 23.98 15.96 7.34
N TYR A 562 23.53 14.72 7.33
CA TYR A 562 23.75 13.76 8.42
C TYR A 562 24.74 12.67 8.00
N SER A 563 25.49 12.91 6.92
CA SER A 563 26.34 11.91 6.27
C SER A 563 27.54 11.47 7.10
N ASP A 564 27.89 12.24 8.14
CA ASP A 564 28.90 11.92 9.16
C ASP A 564 28.38 10.95 10.23
N ARG A 565 27.06 10.73 10.30
CA ARG A 565 26.43 9.81 11.24
C ARG A 565 26.35 8.40 10.66
N ARG A 566 26.22 7.43 11.55
CA ARG A 566 26.27 6.00 11.18
C ARG A 566 25.25 5.62 10.12
N TYR A 567 24.02 6.10 10.23
CA TYR A 567 22.90 5.83 9.31
C TYR A 567 22.40 7.12 8.65
N GLY A 568 23.25 8.15 8.62
CA GLY A 568 22.87 9.46 8.14
C GLY A 568 23.09 9.63 6.64
N LEU A 569 22.15 10.32 6.00
CA LEU A 569 22.16 10.79 4.62
C LEU A 569 21.68 12.26 4.58
N PRO A 570 21.83 12.97 3.44
CA PRO A 570 21.29 14.32 3.32
C PRO A 570 19.77 14.37 3.57
N GLY A 571 19.34 15.33 4.36
CA GLY A 571 17.94 15.60 4.64
C GLY A 571 17.56 17.05 4.30
N SER A 572 16.51 17.56 4.91
CA SER A 572 16.06 18.95 4.79
C SER A 572 15.61 19.51 6.14
N TYR A 573 15.14 20.74 6.16
CA TYR A 573 14.59 21.32 7.37
C TYR A 573 13.29 20.67 7.83
N ARG A 574 12.50 20.14 6.87
CA ARG A 574 11.24 19.42 7.14
C ARG A 574 11.48 17.94 7.47
N LEU A 575 12.52 17.37 6.88
CA LEU A 575 12.94 16.00 7.10
C LEU A 575 14.32 16.00 7.79
N PRO A 576 14.39 16.34 9.09
CA PRO A 576 15.65 16.44 9.84
C PRO A 576 16.15 15.04 10.28
N PHE A 577 16.00 14.05 9.40
CA PHE A 577 16.35 12.65 9.60
C PHE A 577 16.73 12.02 8.25
N THR A 578 17.16 10.76 8.24
CA THR A 578 17.40 10.00 7.03
C THR A 578 16.08 9.52 6.45
N SER A 579 15.60 10.15 5.38
CA SER A 579 14.33 9.79 4.77
C SER A 579 14.42 8.52 3.93
N SER A 580 13.33 7.77 3.86
CA SER A 580 13.26 6.55 3.04
C SER A 580 13.45 6.84 1.54
N TRP A 581 13.04 8.03 1.06
CA TRP A 581 13.28 8.45 -0.32
C TRP A 581 14.75 8.68 -0.59
N THR A 582 15.47 9.37 0.32
CA THR A 582 16.92 9.57 0.17
C THR A 582 17.67 8.23 0.18
N VAL A 583 17.25 7.28 1.05
CA VAL A 583 17.83 5.92 1.05
C VAL A 583 17.59 5.23 -0.30
N ALA A 584 16.37 5.32 -0.85
CA ALA A 584 16.04 4.72 -2.13
C ALA A 584 16.79 5.38 -3.30
N ASP A 585 16.89 6.71 -3.31
CA ASP A 585 17.63 7.46 -4.33
C ASP A 585 19.11 7.06 -4.33
N GLU A 586 19.74 7.05 -3.15
CA GLU A 586 21.14 6.66 -3.02
C GLU A 586 21.40 5.18 -3.27
N LEU A 587 20.42 4.31 -3.02
CA LEU A 587 20.50 2.91 -3.42
C LEU A 587 20.59 2.75 -4.94
N MET A 588 19.94 3.63 -5.72
CA MET A 588 19.97 3.64 -7.17
C MET A 588 21.21 4.33 -7.76
N LEU A 589 21.99 5.05 -6.95
CA LEU A 589 23.25 5.67 -7.37
C LEU A 589 24.43 4.75 -7.06
N LYS A 590 25.30 4.51 -8.05
CA LYS A 590 26.46 3.60 -7.91
C LYS A 590 27.42 4.04 -6.80
N ARG A 591 27.63 5.37 -6.65
CA ARG A 591 28.59 5.95 -5.70
C ARG A 591 28.20 5.78 -4.23
N SER A 592 26.91 5.61 -3.92
CA SER A 592 26.39 5.51 -2.54
C SER A 592 25.61 4.23 -2.26
N HIS A 593 25.48 3.35 -3.27
CA HIS A 593 24.72 2.11 -3.22
C HIS A 593 24.98 1.28 -1.95
N ASP A 594 26.23 1.00 -1.65
CA ASP A 594 26.60 0.12 -0.53
C ASP A 594 26.22 0.73 0.83
N LYS A 595 26.40 2.03 1.01
CA LYS A 595 25.97 2.74 2.22
C LYS A 595 24.47 2.73 2.36
N ALA A 596 23.74 3.03 1.30
CA ALA A 596 22.28 3.02 1.29
C ALA A 596 21.71 1.60 1.57
N ALA A 597 22.30 0.57 0.97
CA ALA A 597 21.93 -0.82 1.25
C ALA A 597 22.20 -1.21 2.72
N GLN A 598 23.32 -0.78 3.30
CA GLN A 598 23.62 -0.99 4.71
C GLN A 598 22.60 -0.31 5.62
N ILE A 599 22.23 0.94 5.35
CA ILE A 599 21.22 1.70 6.10
C ILE A 599 19.87 1.01 6.00
N LEU A 600 19.46 0.62 4.80
CA LEU A 600 18.19 -0.03 4.53
C LEU A 600 18.01 -1.32 5.33
N LEU A 601 19.07 -2.13 5.44
CA LEU A 601 19.05 -3.42 6.15
C LEU A 601 19.28 -3.29 7.66
N ALA A 602 19.84 -2.17 8.13
CA ALA A 602 20.09 -1.94 9.55
C ALA A 602 18.83 -1.53 10.33
N SER A 603 17.86 -0.92 9.66
CA SER A 603 16.61 -0.51 10.31
C SER A 603 15.65 -1.71 10.45
N PRO A 604 15.02 -1.88 11.62
CA PRO A 604 13.92 -2.84 11.78
C PRO A 604 12.66 -2.39 11.04
N TRP A 605 12.59 -1.14 10.60
CA TRP A 605 11.41 -0.50 10.05
C TRP A 605 10.18 -0.73 10.96
N ASP A 606 8.99 -0.66 10.44
CA ASP A 606 7.75 -0.92 11.17
C ASP A 606 7.29 -2.38 10.92
N ALA A 607 7.84 -3.35 11.64
CA ALA A 607 7.66 -4.78 11.37
C ALA A 607 7.98 -5.15 9.89
N GLY A 608 9.08 -4.58 9.35
CA GLY A 608 9.51 -4.76 7.96
C GLY A 608 8.77 -3.89 6.94
N ILE A 609 7.84 -3.03 7.36
CA ILE A 609 7.18 -2.05 6.49
C ILE A 609 7.93 -0.72 6.55
N ILE A 610 8.25 -0.17 5.39
CA ILE A 610 8.97 1.11 5.26
C ILE A 610 8.18 2.24 5.95
N THR A 611 8.92 3.08 6.66
CA THR A 611 8.43 4.32 7.28
C THR A 611 8.93 5.54 6.51
N GLU A 612 8.47 6.73 6.83
CA GLU A 612 8.91 7.98 6.20
C GLU A 612 10.41 8.20 6.36
N GLY A 613 10.97 7.81 7.50
CA GLY A 613 12.41 7.91 7.75
C GLY A 613 12.87 7.19 9.01
N ILE A 614 14.16 7.32 9.27
CA ILE A 614 14.84 6.74 10.42
C ILE A 614 15.76 7.76 11.07
N GLU A 615 16.00 7.57 12.36
CA GLU A 615 16.93 8.37 13.13
C GLU A 615 18.39 8.07 12.68
N PRO A 616 19.21 9.10 12.37
CA PRO A 616 20.51 8.91 11.72
C PRO A 616 21.57 8.17 12.53
N ASP A 617 21.47 8.15 13.86
CA ASP A 617 22.46 7.48 14.72
C ASP A 617 22.07 6.05 15.07
N THR A 618 20.78 5.76 15.22
CA THR A 618 20.26 4.50 15.77
C THR A 618 19.52 3.62 14.75
N ALA A 619 19.16 4.16 13.58
CA ALA A 619 18.26 3.54 12.59
C ALA A 619 16.85 3.21 13.13
N VAL A 620 16.44 3.81 14.24
CA VAL A 620 15.08 3.63 14.78
C VAL A 620 14.08 4.33 13.84
N PRO A 621 12.99 3.67 13.45
CA PRO A 621 11.97 4.25 12.57
C PRO A 621 11.29 5.47 13.20
N ASP A 622 11.01 6.48 12.37
CA ASP A 622 10.22 7.64 12.77
C ASP A 622 8.78 7.23 13.10
N LYS A 623 8.28 7.70 14.24
CA LYS A 623 6.94 7.30 14.72
C LYS A 623 5.78 7.89 13.91
N PRO A 624 5.76 9.17 13.53
CA PRO A 624 4.67 9.76 12.77
C PRO A 624 4.51 9.17 11.36
N GLY A 625 5.61 8.79 10.72
CA GLY A 625 5.64 8.28 9.35
C GLY A 625 5.49 6.76 9.22
N ARG A 626 4.93 6.04 10.21
CA ARG A 626 4.76 4.58 10.17
C ARG A 626 3.69 4.15 9.16
N ALA A 627 3.85 2.95 8.61
CA ALA A 627 2.91 2.32 7.69
C ALA A 627 2.61 3.18 6.43
N PHE A 628 3.64 3.77 5.84
CA PHE A 628 3.53 4.63 4.67
C PHE A 628 3.56 3.81 3.37
N ALA A 629 2.38 3.50 2.84
CA ALA A 629 2.25 2.51 1.77
C ALA A 629 2.80 2.97 0.43
N THR A 630 2.73 4.25 0.08
CA THR A 630 3.28 4.74 -1.19
C THR A 630 4.81 4.79 -1.17
N ALA A 631 5.44 5.24 -0.09
CA ALA A 631 6.89 5.22 0.08
C ALA A 631 7.44 3.78 0.09
N ALA A 632 6.69 2.83 0.67
CA ALA A 632 7.04 1.41 0.63
C ALA A 632 7.20 0.89 -0.80
N GLY A 633 6.34 1.33 -1.73
CA GLY A 633 6.44 1.02 -3.16
C GLY A 633 7.72 1.56 -3.80
N TYR A 634 8.10 2.79 -3.47
CA TYR A 634 9.30 3.41 -4.01
C TYR A 634 10.59 2.71 -3.56
N VAL A 635 10.70 2.40 -2.27
CA VAL A 635 11.87 1.68 -1.74
C VAL A 635 11.95 0.25 -2.32
N ALA A 636 10.81 -0.44 -2.41
CA ALA A 636 10.76 -1.76 -3.03
C ALA A 636 11.16 -1.73 -4.51
N HIS A 637 10.72 -0.70 -5.26
CA HIS A 637 11.18 -0.45 -6.62
C HIS A 637 12.68 -0.19 -6.69
N ALA A 638 13.24 0.63 -5.81
CA ALA A 638 14.68 0.91 -5.79
C ALA A 638 15.51 -0.36 -5.57
N ILE A 639 15.08 -1.26 -4.67
CA ILE A 639 15.71 -2.57 -4.49
C ILE A 639 15.59 -3.39 -5.78
N CYS A 640 14.40 -3.43 -6.38
CA CYS A 640 14.18 -4.22 -7.60
C CYS A 640 14.98 -3.67 -8.78
N ALA A 641 15.00 -2.36 -8.99
CA ALA A 641 15.72 -1.72 -10.09
C ALA A 641 17.23 -1.98 -10.05
N THR A 642 17.80 -2.19 -8.86
CA THR A 642 19.24 -2.41 -8.67
C THR A 642 19.64 -3.89 -8.58
N ALA A 643 18.75 -4.76 -8.14
CA ALA A 643 19.12 -6.13 -7.76
C ALA A 643 18.18 -7.23 -8.29
N CYS A 644 16.97 -6.92 -8.80
CA CYS A 644 16.05 -7.97 -9.25
C CYS A 644 16.57 -8.75 -10.44
N GLN A 645 16.38 -10.05 -10.37
CA GLN A 645 16.58 -10.93 -11.51
C GLN A 645 15.46 -10.72 -12.55
N PRO A 646 15.75 -10.90 -13.85
CA PRO A 646 14.71 -10.89 -14.88
C PRO A 646 13.57 -11.85 -14.53
N ARG A 647 12.34 -11.50 -14.89
CA ARG A 647 11.21 -12.44 -14.79
C ARG A 647 11.50 -13.63 -15.69
N ARG A 648 11.40 -14.84 -15.12
CA ARG A 648 11.53 -16.10 -15.87
C ARG A 648 10.31 -16.37 -16.73
#